data_87d744b12b5e37d5475587475f1ce8fb
#
_entry.id   87d744b12b5e37d5475587475f1ce8fb
#
_cell.length_a   1.000
_cell.length_b   1.000
_cell.length_c   1.000
_cell.angle_alpha   90.00
_cell.angle_beta   90.00
_cell.angle_gamma   90.00
#
_symmetry.space_group_name_H-M   'P 1'
#
loop_
_entity.id
_entity.type
_entity.pdbx_description
1 polymer ?
#
loop_
_entity_poly.entity_id
_entity_poly.type
_entity_poly.pdbx_seq_one_letter_code
_entity_poly.pdbx_strand_id
1 'polypeptide(L)'
;MQPDPDIQTVSKGYNCKLCDVKIPNEASLEAHMKGKKHQHLCRLRTKRKAQEENSVYVSGFKPDTSTSKLAEYFQQFGPVSEVIMDKERSLYAIVEFAESVSTEAALTQLQHRLDGLKLRVKPRERKEFKLASKGKHDRTKPHISLEKLNHELCLTSSVNEQMQKMVEIFQLSENDSKARELLVQLLQEVFIEFLPGCQIVPFGSSVNTFGSHSCDLDLVLDLENTKAFQNRTRKSEEQTAENQSEDGQSEDSILSDIDLATASPAELLELLAAILRKCTPGVHKVQTVSSARLPVVKFSHRQLNLQGDITINNRLAVRNTRFLQLCSGLDSRVRPLVYTVRFWAKQKQIAGNPSGGGPLLNNYALTLLVLFYLQTVSPPVLPSVEQLKNMACEEEECVLDGWDCTFPSQPISVPPSKNTDDLCTLLFGFFTYFSKFDFPGSVVSLRAGRVLPITDFLSRDDELSDTAESSDTTRQNPTIRPKLGPVNILDPFELHHNVAGNLTERTHKNLRREFCEAEKYCRSLQYQHKSSKGKSWGLVKLLAPHTEGPSGSHDAIEKVPEITVPFRADILSPSFRTELSSAGEAFRVLWFKKVCSTLEVVFNDILKCAPSEHVEISQDQTSAKEDTKDEEVNNNQSLDISCHQPIAHSGIKRPLAMEEGPSSSSSPQGKRMRLEPSADYPEVAHWNWTQIHPVWAGRRKIRRVLLKTSDETSKPEGGCSSIESRVTQYIIENDSNPKEKVQFRVDAAVRGSDECTKAVLTFKATDDPAGHFQDFFHFLDSFLPKMVETLLAKSE
;
A
#
# COMPACT_ATOMS: atom_id res chain seq x y z
N MET A 1 7.78 -38.97 -31.72
CA MET A 1 7.92 -38.49 -30.34
C MET A 1 6.83 -39.16 -29.52
N GLN A 2 7.13 -39.84 -28.41
CA GLN A 2 6.10 -40.29 -27.47
C GLN A 2 5.38 -39.05 -26.93
N PRO A 3 4.02 -39.03 -26.90
CA PRO A 3 3.29 -37.88 -26.38
C PRO A 3 3.63 -37.65 -24.90
N ASP A 4 4.04 -36.46 -24.55
CA ASP A 4 4.29 -36.08 -23.15
C ASP A 4 2.96 -36.25 -22.36
N PRO A 5 2.94 -37.06 -21.28
CA PRO A 5 1.72 -37.40 -20.54
C PRO A 5 1.05 -36.16 -19.89
N ASP A 6 1.74 -35.03 -19.84
CA ASP A 6 1.21 -33.78 -19.27
C ASP A 6 0.55 -32.87 -20.29
N ILE A 7 0.64 -33.19 -21.57
CA ILE A 7 0.03 -32.42 -22.64
C ILE A 7 -1.34 -33.00 -23.01
N GLN A 8 -2.37 -32.21 -22.80
CA GLN A 8 -3.75 -32.53 -23.24
C GLN A 8 -4.10 -31.68 -24.45
N THR A 9 -4.59 -32.30 -25.49
CA THR A 9 -5.24 -31.61 -26.62
C THR A 9 -6.64 -31.16 -26.20
N VAL A 10 -6.93 -29.89 -26.41
CA VAL A 10 -8.21 -29.25 -26.12
C VAL A 10 -8.78 -28.65 -27.42
N SER A 11 -10.07 -28.32 -27.43
CA SER A 11 -10.78 -27.85 -28.63
C SER A 11 -10.12 -26.65 -29.34
N LYS A 12 -9.25 -25.90 -28.69
CA LYS A 12 -8.46 -24.79 -29.28
C LYS A 12 -7.00 -24.83 -28.78
N GLY A 13 -6.23 -25.84 -29.23
CA GLY A 13 -4.79 -25.96 -28.89
C GLY A 13 -4.48 -27.04 -27.87
N TYR A 14 -3.53 -26.78 -26.99
CA TYR A 14 -2.97 -27.71 -26.02
C TYR A 14 -3.00 -27.13 -24.61
N ASN A 15 -3.13 -28.00 -23.61
CA ASN A 15 -3.01 -27.61 -22.21
C ASN A 15 -1.90 -28.42 -21.54
N CYS A 16 -0.88 -27.76 -21.00
CA CYS A 16 0.15 -28.40 -20.21
C CYS A 16 -0.27 -28.45 -18.74
N LYS A 17 -0.61 -29.65 -18.23
CA LYS A 17 -0.99 -29.86 -16.83
C LYS A 17 0.16 -29.59 -15.86
N LEU A 18 1.40 -29.87 -16.28
CA LEU A 18 2.58 -29.68 -15.44
C LEU A 18 2.90 -28.19 -15.19
N CYS A 19 2.67 -27.32 -16.17
CA CYS A 19 2.95 -25.89 -16.08
C CYS A 19 1.71 -25.03 -15.82
N ASP A 20 0.51 -25.65 -15.95
CA ASP A 20 -0.80 -24.99 -15.90
C ASP A 20 -0.91 -23.83 -16.92
N VAL A 21 -0.59 -24.14 -18.20
CA VAL A 21 -0.56 -23.15 -19.29
C VAL A 21 -1.32 -23.69 -20.50
N LYS A 22 -2.21 -22.87 -21.06
CA LYS A 22 -2.87 -23.11 -22.35
C LYS A 22 -1.98 -22.62 -23.48
N ILE A 23 -1.79 -23.45 -24.50
CA ILE A 23 -0.87 -23.25 -25.62
C ILE A 23 -1.69 -23.28 -26.90
N PRO A 24 -1.62 -22.22 -27.74
CA PRO A 24 -2.57 -22.05 -28.83
C PRO A 24 -2.30 -22.94 -30.07
N ASN A 25 -1.05 -23.33 -30.32
CA ASN A 25 -0.66 -24.09 -31.50
C ASN A 25 0.57 -24.97 -31.25
N GLU A 26 0.89 -25.83 -32.23
CA GLU A 26 1.96 -26.83 -32.11
C GLU A 26 3.36 -26.21 -32.04
N ALA A 27 3.63 -25.15 -32.78
CA ALA A 27 4.93 -24.45 -32.72
C ALA A 27 5.19 -23.83 -31.34
N SER A 28 4.13 -23.28 -30.71
CA SER A 28 4.21 -22.76 -29.34
C SER A 28 4.34 -23.90 -28.31
N LEU A 29 3.78 -25.09 -28.58
CA LEU A 29 3.95 -26.27 -27.72
C LEU A 29 5.39 -26.74 -27.75
N GLU A 30 6.01 -26.83 -28.90
CA GLU A 30 7.39 -27.24 -29.02
C GLU A 30 8.33 -26.26 -28.30
N ALA A 31 8.12 -24.96 -28.46
CA ALA A 31 8.86 -23.93 -27.75
C ALA A 31 8.64 -24.01 -26.22
N HIS A 32 7.40 -24.30 -25.78
CA HIS A 32 7.08 -24.48 -24.38
C HIS A 32 7.80 -25.69 -23.77
N MET A 33 7.82 -26.83 -24.46
CA MET A 33 8.47 -28.05 -23.98
C MET A 33 9.99 -27.90 -23.89
N LYS A 34 10.60 -27.12 -24.78
CA LYS A 34 12.02 -26.74 -24.74
C LYS A 34 12.32 -25.69 -23.67
N GLY A 35 11.31 -25.05 -23.12
CA GLY A 35 11.43 -23.96 -22.14
C GLY A 35 12.00 -24.40 -20.79
N LYS A 36 12.92 -23.61 -20.22
CA LYS A 36 13.61 -23.90 -18.95
C LYS A 36 12.64 -24.23 -17.79
N LYS A 37 11.47 -23.58 -17.75
CA LYS A 37 10.46 -23.82 -16.71
C LYS A 37 9.84 -25.22 -16.83
N HIS A 38 9.41 -25.61 -18.02
CA HIS A 38 8.82 -26.94 -18.27
C HIS A 38 9.84 -28.03 -17.96
N GLN A 39 11.04 -27.94 -18.49
CA GLN A 39 12.11 -28.90 -18.25
C GLN A 39 12.50 -29.03 -16.77
N HIS A 40 12.54 -27.90 -16.04
CA HIS A 40 12.80 -27.92 -14.60
C HIS A 40 11.70 -28.67 -13.83
N LEU A 41 10.44 -28.41 -14.17
CA LEU A 41 9.30 -29.10 -13.54
C LEU A 41 9.25 -30.59 -13.88
N CYS A 42 9.60 -30.97 -15.11
CA CYS A 42 9.76 -32.37 -15.52
C CYS A 42 10.83 -33.07 -14.68
N ARG A 43 12.02 -32.47 -14.51
CA ARG A 43 13.10 -33.02 -13.68
C ARG A 43 12.65 -33.18 -12.22
N LEU A 44 11.98 -32.18 -11.65
CA LEU A 44 11.46 -32.23 -10.28
C LEU A 44 10.44 -33.36 -10.11
N ARG A 45 9.52 -33.52 -11.07
CA ARG A 45 8.54 -34.60 -11.04
C ARG A 45 9.21 -35.99 -11.14
N THR A 46 10.16 -36.15 -12.05
CA THR A 46 10.91 -37.40 -12.23
C THR A 46 11.68 -37.73 -10.95
N LYS A 47 12.39 -36.77 -10.36
CA LYS A 47 13.10 -36.97 -9.09
C LYS A 47 12.15 -37.36 -7.96
N ARG A 48 10.99 -36.73 -7.88
CA ARG A 48 9.98 -37.03 -6.84
C ARG A 48 9.36 -38.39 -7.04
N LYS A 49 9.08 -38.79 -8.31
CA LYS A 49 8.57 -40.12 -8.63
C LYS A 49 9.57 -41.19 -8.23
N ALA A 50 10.86 -41.02 -8.53
CA ALA A 50 11.91 -41.90 -8.10
C ALA A 50 12.00 -42.00 -6.56
N GLN A 51 11.91 -40.89 -5.86
CA GLN A 51 11.86 -40.87 -4.38
C GLN A 51 10.64 -41.61 -3.82
N GLU A 52 9.46 -41.48 -4.46
CA GLU A 52 8.24 -42.19 -4.05
C GLU A 52 8.37 -43.73 -4.26
N GLU A 53 8.95 -44.13 -5.37
CA GLU A 53 9.19 -45.53 -5.72
C GLU A 53 10.25 -46.19 -4.84
N ASN A 54 11.24 -45.40 -4.37
CA ASN A 54 12.32 -45.89 -3.51
C ASN A 54 12.03 -45.73 -1.99
N SER A 55 10.81 -45.39 -1.60
CA SER A 55 10.50 -45.12 -0.19
C SER A 55 9.37 -45.96 0.38
N VAL A 56 9.48 -46.34 1.66
CA VAL A 56 8.40 -46.92 2.45
C VAL A 56 7.93 -46.00 3.57
N TYR A 57 6.63 -46.03 3.86
CA TYR A 57 6.05 -45.41 5.06
C TYR A 57 6.06 -46.41 6.19
N VAL A 58 6.61 -46.01 7.34
CA VAL A 58 6.79 -46.86 8.54
C VAL A 58 6.09 -46.21 9.73
N SER A 59 5.31 -47.00 10.48
CA SER A 59 4.69 -46.55 11.74
C SER A 59 4.59 -47.71 12.74
N GLY A 60 4.30 -47.44 14.01
CA GLY A 60 4.15 -48.42 15.06
C GLY A 60 5.42 -48.65 15.90
N PHE A 61 6.42 -47.79 15.77
CA PHE A 61 7.59 -47.74 16.66
C PHE A 61 7.35 -46.75 17.81
N LYS A 62 8.21 -46.77 18.83
CA LYS A 62 8.13 -45.85 19.99
C LYS A 62 8.50 -44.42 19.57
N PRO A 63 7.90 -43.37 20.20
CA PRO A 63 8.22 -41.99 19.90
C PRO A 63 9.68 -41.59 20.11
N ASP A 64 10.40 -42.33 20.97
CA ASP A 64 11.83 -42.17 21.30
C ASP A 64 12.77 -42.98 20.39
N THR A 65 12.24 -43.68 19.37
CA THR A 65 13.04 -44.46 18.42
C THR A 65 13.87 -43.52 17.55
N SER A 66 15.19 -43.66 17.55
CA SER A 66 16.10 -42.82 16.75
C SER A 66 16.04 -43.17 15.25
N THR A 67 16.36 -42.20 14.40
CA THR A 67 16.52 -42.40 12.95
C THR A 67 17.55 -43.45 12.62
N SER A 68 18.66 -43.50 13.38
CA SER A 68 19.74 -44.49 13.21
C SER A 68 19.26 -45.92 13.43
N LYS A 69 18.38 -46.11 14.42
CA LYS A 69 17.84 -47.46 14.75
C LYS A 69 16.87 -47.96 13.68
N LEU A 70 16.08 -47.04 13.08
CA LEU A 70 15.24 -47.39 11.93
C LEU A 70 16.11 -47.69 10.69
N ALA A 71 17.13 -46.87 10.44
CA ALA A 71 18.04 -47.10 9.32
C ALA A 71 18.73 -48.46 9.43
N GLU A 72 19.27 -48.82 10.60
CA GLU A 72 19.90 -50.12 10.87
C GLU A 72 18.95 -51.30 10.64
N TYR A 73 17.72 -51.22 11.12
CA TYR A 73 16.71 -52.24 10.88
C TYR A 73 16.40 -52.41 9.39
N PHE A 74 16.24 -51.29 8.62
CA PHE A 74 15.89 -51.39 7.23
C PHE A 74 17.06 -51.69 6.29
N GLN A 75 18.33 -51.56 6.73
CA GLN A 75 19.50 -51.94 5.97
C GLN A 75 19.51 -53.44 5.55
N GLN A 76 18.80 -54.31 6.27
CA GLN A 76 18.66 -55.72 5.88
C GLN A 76 17.93 -55.90 4.52
N PHE A 77 17.16 -54.94 4.08
CA PHE A 77 16.45 -54.97 2.77
C PHE A 77 17.24 -54.30 1.65
N GLY A 78 18.30 -53.54 1.99
CA GLY A 78 19.18 -52.84 1.07
C GLY A 78 19.69 -51.52 1.61
N PRO A 79 20.52 -50.83 0.85
CA PRO A 79 21.11 -49.56 1.28
C PRO A 79 20.05 -48.50 1.56
N VAL A 80 20.01 -47.96 2.79
CA VAL A 80 19.12 -46.86 3.18
C VAL A 80 19.80 -45.53 2.89
N SER A 81 19.17 -44.69 2.06
CA SER A 81 19.69 -43.37 1.72
C SER A 81 19.32 -42.32 2.77
N GLU A 82 18.11 -42.35 3.28
CA GLU A 82 17.64 -41.34 4.26
C GLU A 82 16.45 -41.91 5.09
N VAL A 83 16.38 -41.48 6.36
CA VAL A 83 15.21 -41.73 7.22
C VAL A 83 14.64 -40.40 7.69
N ILE A 84 13.43 -40.09 7.26
CA ILE A 84 12.74 -38.84 7.53
C ILE A 84 11.66 -39.08 8.59
N MET A 85 11.85 -38.59 9.80
CA MET A 85 10.87 -38.68 10.89
C MET A 85 9.79 -37.62 10.78
N ASP A 86 8.58 -37.92 11.25
CA ASP A 86 7.55 -36.93 11.50
C ASP A 86 8.01 -35.86 12.50
N LYS A 87 7.95 -34.57 12.09
CA LYS A 87 8.51 -33.44 12.85
C LYS A 87 7.71 -33.05 14.10
N GLU A 88 6.42 -33.43 14.16
CA GLU A 88 5.53 -32.92 15.21
C GLU A 88 5.32 -33.94 16.33
N ARG A 89 5.17 -35.21 15.99
CA ARG A 89 4.76 -36.25 16.97
C ARG A 89 5.57 -37.54 16.92
N SER A 90 6.52 -37.64 16.02
CA SER A 90 7.32 -38.88 15.79
C SER A 90 6.48 -40.18 15.65
N LEU A 91 5.29 -40.07 15.04
CA LEU A 91 4.34 -41.19 14.90
C LEU A 91 4.63 -42.06 13.68
N TYR A 92 5.38 -41.55 12.72
CA TYR A 92 5.77 -42.27 11.51
C TYR A 92 7.12 -41.78 10.98
N ALA A 93 7.70 -42.64 10.14
CA ALA A 93 8.93 -42.30 9.39
C ALA A 93 8.74 -42.66 7.91
N ILE A 94 9.46 -41.95 7.03
CA ILE A 94 9.68 -42.34 5.63
C ILE A 94 11.11 -42.85 5.55
N VAL A 95 11.29 -44.09 5.13
CA VAL A 95 12.59 -44.68 4.87
C VAL A 95 12.81 -44.70 3.37
N GLU A 96 13.83 -43.99 2.88
CA GLU A 96 14.22 -43.93 1.47
C GLU A 96 15.43 -44.86 1.22
N PHE A 97 15.29 -45.79 0.29
CA PHE A 97 16.34 -46.67 -0.15
C PHE A 97 17.09 -46.12 -1.36
N ALA A 98 18.30 -46.57 -1.62
CA ALA A 98 19.05 -46.25 -2.81
C ALA A 98 18.40 -46.79 -4.09
N GLU A 99 17.72 -47.91 -4.02
CA GLU A 99 17.14 -48.65 -5.14
C GLU A 99 15.72 -49.11 -4.84
N SER A 100 14.86 -49.19 -5.89
CA SER A 100 13.46 -49.61 -5.78
C SER A 100 13.30 -51.08 -5.40
N VAL A 101 14.29 -51.95 -5.74
CA VAL A 101 14.32 -53.35 -5.37
C VAL A 101 14.32 -53.53 -3.85
N SER A 102 15.04 -52.69 -3.11
CA SER A 102 15.07 -52.69 -1.65
C SER A 102 13.71 -52.29 -1.05
N THR A 103 12.98 -51.37 -1.70
CA THR A 103 11.63 -50.99 -1.33
C THR A 103 10.66 -52.16 -1.49
N GLU A 104 10.72 -52.89 -2.60
CA GLU A 104 9.89 -54.10 -2.86
C GLU A 104 10.23 -55.20 -1.88
N ALA A 105 11.51 -55.43 -1.56
CA ALA A 105 11.93 -56.42 -0.55
C ALA A 105 11.35 -56.07 0.83
N ALA A 106 11.39 -54.81 1.24
CA ALA A 106 10.79 -54.36 2.49
C ALA A 106 9.28 -54.47 2.50
N LEU A 107 8.59 -54.25 1.37
CA LEU A 107 7.13 -54.41 1.29
C LEU A 107 6.64 -55.82 1.23
N THR A 108 7.48 -56.77 0.74
CA THR A 108 7.12 -58.21 0.62
C THR A 108 7.25 -58.93 1.97
N GLN A 109 7.98 -58.39 2.94
CA GLN A 109 8.11 -58.92 4.26
C GLN A 109 6.77 -58.89 5.01
N LEU A 110 6.26 -60.08 5.39
CA LEU A 110 4.94 -60.25 6.02
C LEU A 110 4.84 -59.63 7.42
N GLN A 111 5.91 -59.57 8.17
CA GLN A 111 5.92 -59.00 9.52
C GLN A 111 7.24 -58.29 9.80
N HIS A 112 7.14 -57.01 10.14
CA HIS A 112 8.27 -56.22 10.63
C HIS A 112 8.18 -56.10 12.16
N ARG A 113 9.31 -56.31 12.85
CA ARG A 113 9.38 -56.13 14.30
C ARG A 113 10.66 -55.37 14.67
N LEU A 114 10.51 -54.33 15.48
CA LEU A 114 11.62 -53.60 16.06
C LEU A 114 11.38 -53.45 17.56
N ASP A 115 12.36 -53.82 18.39
CA ASP A 115 12.26 -53.79 19.85
C ASP A 115 11.01 -54.52 20.40
N GLY A 116 10.64 -55.65 19.79
CA GLY A 116 9.44 -56.43 20.15
C GLY A 116 8.10 -55.85 19.67
N LEU A 117 8.09 -54.64 19.09
CA LEU A 117 6.90 -54.00 18.55
C LEU A 117 6.70 -54.36 17.06
N LYS A 118 5.44 -54.51 16.67
CA LYS A 118 5.06 -54.77 15.29
C LYS A 118 5.03 -53.44 14.53
N LEU A 119 5.92 -53.29 13.55
CA LEU A 119 5.91 -52.14 12.63
C LEU A 119 4.87 -52.35 11.52
N ARG A 120 4.27 -51.26 11.10
CA ARG A 120 3.40 -51.19 9.92
C ARG A 120 4.16 -50.51 8.80
N VAL A 121 4.56 -51.28 7.81
CA VAL A 121 5.27 -50.83 6.61
C VAL A 121 4.32 -50.80 5.44
N LYS A 122 4.26 -49.70 4.70
CA LYS A 122 3.39 -49.50 3.55
C LYS A 122 4.14 -48.78 2.43
N PRO A 123 3.70 -48.90 1.16
CA PRO A 123 4.18 -48.03 0.11
C PRO A 123 3.92 -46.56 0.48
N ARG A 124 4.83 -45.70 0.11
CA ARG A 124 4.61 -44.26 0.23
C ARG A 124 3.44 -43.86 -0.67
N GLU A 125 2.38 -43.22 -0.12
CA GLU A 125 1.20 -42.81 -0.88
C GLU A 125 1.56 -41.77 -1.95
N ARG A 126 1.10 -42.00 -3.18
CA ARG A 126 1.24 -41.05 -4.29
C ARG A 126 0.35 -39.86 -4.05
N LYS A 127 0.92 -38.72 -3.64
CA LYS A 127 0.23 -37.44 -3.72
C LYS A 127 0.39 -36.89 -5.14
N GLU A 128 -0.72 -36.66 -5.84
CA GLU A 128 -0.68 -35.99 -7.15
C GLU A 128 0.24 -34.75 -7.12
N PHE A 129 1.16 -34.69 -8.08
CA PHE A 129 1.99 -33.49 -8.27
C PHE A 129 1.08 -32.37 -8.79
N LYS A 130 0.39 -31.71 -7.89
CA LYS A 130 -0.29 -30.46 -8.20
C LYS A 130 0.75 -29.36 -8.05
N LEU A 131 1.10 -28.71 -9.16
CA LEU A 131 1.69 -27.38 -9.06
C LEU A 131 0.69 -26.61 -8.20
N ALA A 132 1.13 -26.17 -7.02
CA ALA A 132 0.30 -25.27 -6.25
C ALA A 132 -0.09 -24.14 -7.20
N SER A 133 -1.35 -24.13 -7.64
CA SER A 133 -1.92 -22.98 -8.32
C SER A 133 -1.46 -21.79 -7.50
N LYS A 134 -1.14 -20.67 -8.14
CA LYS A 134 -0.84 -19.40 -7.47
C LYS A 134 -2.07 -18.88 -6.70
N GLY A 135 -2.73 -19.73 -5.95
CA GLY A 135 -3.44 -19.38 -4.76
C GLY A 135 -2.37 -18.96 -3.77
N LYS A 136 -2.42 -17.72 -3.37
CA LYS A 136 -1.68 -17.12 -2.28
C LYS A 136 -1.60 -18.06 -1.08
N HIS A 137 -0.69 -19.05 -1.10
CA HIS A 137 -0.12 -19.56 0.10
C HIS A 137 1.07 -18.63 0.42
N ASP A 138 0.71 -17.46 0.84
CA ASP A 138 1.39 -16.80 1.94
C ASP A 138 1.44 -17.86 3.05
N ARG A 139 2.58 -18.52 3.22
CA ARG A 139 2.89 -19.26 4.44
C ARG A 139 3.04 -18.14 5.47
N THR A 140 1.90 -17.77 6.00
CA THR A 140 1.68 -16.77 6.99
C THR A 140 2.67 -16.99 8.14
N LYS A 141 3.59 -16.04 8.29
CA LYS A 141 4.06 -15.58 9.60
C LYS A 141 2.86 -15.70 10.53
N PRO A 142 2.98 -16.05 11.79
CA PRO A 142 1.84 -16.20 12.68
C PRO A 142 1.07 -14.89 12.74
N HIS A 143 0.15 -14.74 11.83
CA HIS A 143 -0.74 -13.59 11.76
C HIS A 143 -1.83 -13.91 12.78
N ILE A 144 -1.81 -13.22 13.91
CA ILE A 144 -2.94 -13.29 14.83
C ILE A 144 -4.18 -12.95 14.02
N SER A 145 -5.15 -13.87 13.95
CA SER A 145 -6.39 -13.60 13.24
C SER A 145 -7.06 -12.38 13.85
N LEU A 146 -7.70 -11.58 13.03
CA LEU A 146 -8.42 -10.38 13.51
C LEU A 146 -9.46 -10.75 14.57
N GLU A 147 -10.06 -11.94 14.48
CA GLU A 147 -10.99 -12.48 15.48
C GLU A 147 -10.33 -12.69 16.83
N LYS A 148 -9.13 -13.29 16.85
CA LYS A 148 -8.37 -13.48 18.10
C LYS A 148 -7.93 -12.14 18.68
N LEU A 149 -7.47 -11.20 17.86
CA LEU A 149 -7.16 -9.84 18.29
C LEU A 149 -8.38 -9.16 18.92
N ASN A 150 -9.53 -9.20 18.25
CA ASN A 150 -10.77 -8.61 18.75
C ASN A 150 -11.20 -9.23 20.06
N HIS A 151 -11.06 -10.55 20.22
CA HIS A 151 -11.32 -11.24 21.48
C HIS A 151 -10.43 -10.73 22.62
N GLU A 152 -9.11 -10.68 22.39
CA GLU A 152 -8.15 -10.16 23.39
C GLU A 152 -8.44 -8.70 23.79
N LEU A 153 -8.76 -7.84 22.82
CA LEU A 153 -9.09 -6.45 23.08
C LEU A 153 -10.44 -6.28 23.85
N CYS A 154 -11.41 -7.18 23.63
CA CYS A 154 -12.67 -7.16 24.36
C CYS A 154 -12.53 -7.55 25.85
N LEU A 155 -11.47 -8.30 26.20
CA LEU A 155 -11.21 -8.71 27.59
C LEU A 155 -10.73 -7.55 28.47
N THR A 156 -10.12 -6.53 27.90
CA THR A 156 -9.60 -5.36 28.65
C THR A 156 -10.72 -4.50 29.24
N SER A 157 -10.38 -3.60 30.16
CA SER A 157 -11.33 -2.72 30.84
C SER A 157 -11.36 -1.30 30.30
N SER A 158 -10.33 -0.85 29.57
CA SER A 158 -10.20 0.50 29.04
C SER A 158 -9.52 0.54 27.68
N VAL A 159 -9.71 1.64 26.93
CA VAL A 159 -9.00 1.88 25.66
C VAL A 159 -7.49 1.97 25.89
N ASN A 160 -7.06 2.50 27.01
CA ASN A 160 -5.64 2.56 27.39
C ASN A 160 -5.03 1.16 27.47
N GLU A 161 -5.71 0.22 28.12
CA GLU A 161 -5.30 -1.18 28.17
C GLU A 161 -5.35 -1.85 26.79
N GLN A 162 -6.33 -1.53 25.95
CA GLN A 162 -6.38 -2.02 24.58
C GLN A 162 -5.15 -1.61 23.78
N MET A 163 -4.70 -0.35 23.93
CA MET A 163 -3.53 0.15 23.24
C MET A 163 -2.24 -0.49 23.77
N GLN A 164 -2.13 -0.73 25.07
CA GLN A 164 -1.01 -1.48 25.67
C GLN A 164 -1.00 -2.93 25.15
N LYS A 165 -2.15 -3.55 25.07
CA LYS A 165 -2.33 -4.90 24.54
C LYS A 165 -1.91 -5.02 23.08
N MET A 166 -2.14 -3.98 22.26
CA MET A 166 -1.62 -3.92 20.89
C MET A 166 -0.08 -4.03 20.85
N VAL A 167 0.62 -3.37 21.76
CA VAL A 167 2.08 -3.48 21.84
C VAL A 167 2.49 -4.90 22.23
N GLU A 168 1.91 -5.47 23.28
CA GLU A 168 2.20 -6.83 23.73
C GLU A 168 2.04 -7.88 22.62
N ILE A 169 0.95 -7.75 21.86
CA ILE A 169 0.59 -8.70 20.79
C ILE A 169 1.52 -8.58 19.59
N PHE A 170 1.89 -7.36 19.20
CA PHE A 170 2.55 -7.12 17.91
C PHE A 170 4.05 -6.87 18.00
N GLN A 171 4.61 -6.50 19.15
CA GLN A 171 6.04 -6.24 19.30
C GLN A 171 6.89 -7.47 18.95
N LEU A 172 8.11 -7.24 18.56
CA LEU A 172 9.09 -8.30 18.37
C LEU A 172 9.30 -9.08 19.67
N SER A 173 9.24 -10.41 19.59
CA SER A 173 9.65 -11.27 20.70
C SER A 173 11.17 -11.28 20.83
N GLU A 174 11.66 -11.71 21.98
CA GLU A 174 13.10 -11.91 22.22
C GLU A 174 13.70 -12.89 21.21
N ASN A 175 12.97 -13.95 20.86
CA ASN A 175 13.39 -14.93 19.86
C ASN A 175 13.46 -14.32 18.45
N ASP A 176 12.50 -13.44 18.09
CA ASP A 176 12.53 -12.73 16.81
C ASP A 176 13.75 -11.80 16.73
N SER A 177 14.09 -11.13 17.82
CA SER A 177 15.25 -10.23 17.92
C SER A 177 16.57 -11.00 17.82
N LYS A 178 16.71 -12.10 18.58
CA LYS A 178 17.88 -13.00 18.50
C LYS A 178 18.07 -13.61 17.11
N ALA A 179 16.99 -14.03 16.47
CA ALA A 179 17.06 -14.57 15.12
C ALA A 179 17.57 -13.54 14.10
N ARG A 180 17.16 -12.27 14.23
CA ARG A 180 17.65 -11.16 13.39
C ARG A 180 19.12 -10.86 13.66
N GLU A 181 19.51 -10.81 14.92
CA GLU A 181 20.89 -10.59 15.34
C GLU A 181 21.84 -11.66 14.78
N LEU A 182 21.48 -12.94 14.90
CA LEU A 182 22.26 -14.05 14.32
C LEU A 182 22.37 -13.95 12.80
N LEU A 183 21.30 -13.51 12.10
CA LEU A 183 21.38 -13.31 10.66
C LEU A 183 22.29 -12.12 10.30
N VAL A 184 22.27 -11.04 11.08
CA VAL A 184 23.17 -9.89 10.89
C VAL A 184 24.62 -10.33 11.08
N GLN A 185 24.91 -11.10 12.12
CA GLN A 185 26.27 -11.65 12.39
C GLN A 185 26.72 -12.56 11.25
N LEU A 186 25.88 -13.48 10.79
CA LEU A 186 26.20 -14.35 9.64
C LEU A 186 26.50 -13.53 8.37
N LEU A 187 25.68 -12.51 8.08
CA LEU A 187 25.90 -11.64 6.94
C LEU A 187 27.20 -10.84 7.09
N GLN A 188 27.50 -10.35 8.29
CA GLN A 188 28.74 -9.63 8.58
C GLN A 188 29.97 -10.52 8.31
N GLU A 189 29.97 -11.76 8.79
CA GLU A 189 31.05 -12.72 8.53
C GLU A 189 31.22 -13.00 7.05
N VAL A 190 30.12 -13.24 6.34
CA VAL A 190 30.16 -13.50 4.88
C VAL A 190 30.67 -12.28 4.11
N PHE A 191 30.19 -11.08 4.44
CA PHE A 191 30.58 -9.90 3.65
C PHE A 191 31.99 -9.43 3.94
N ILE A 192 32.52 -9.62 5.15
CA ILE A 192 33.90 -9.21 5.50
C ILE A 192 34.96 -10.01 4.73
N GLU A 193 34.66 -11.27 4.38
CA GLU A 193 35.54 -12.11 3.54
C GLU A 193 35.74 -11.52 2.14
N PHE A 194 34.71 -10.89 1.60
CA PHE A 194 34.71 -10.30 0.27
C PHE A 194 35.00 -8.80 0.26
N LEU A 195 34.63 -8.10 1.33
CA LEU A 195 34.71 -6.65 1.49
C LEU A 195 35.39 -6.31 2.82
N PRO A 196 36.70 -6.46 2.95
CA PRO A 196 37.42 -6.24 4.19
C PRO A 196 37.18 -4.85 4.74
N GLY A 197 36.85 -4.78 6.05
CA GLY A 197 36.53 -3.53 6.74
C GLY A 197 35.08 -3.04 6.57
N CYS A 198 34.22 -3.75 5.84
CA CYS A 198 32.79 -3.41 5.75
C CYS A 198 32.09 -3.62 7.09
N GLN A 199 31.00 -2.87 7.31
CA GLN A 199 30.14 -3.03 8.48
C GLN A 199 28.68 -3.18 8.04
N ILE A 200 27.97 -4.17 8.61
CA ILE A 200 26.54 -4.33 8.45
C ILE A 200 25.83 -3.76 9.67
N VAL A 201 25.05 -2.71 9.44
CA VAL A 201 24.32 -2.03 10.50
C VAL A 201 22.80 -2.22 10.30
N PRO A 202 22.11 -2.87 11.25
CA PRO A 202 20.66 -2.97 11.18
C PRO A 202 20.01 -1.62 11.46
N PHE A 203 18.91 -1.32 10.76
CA PHE A 203 18.11 -0.11 10.94
C PHE A 203 16.62 -0.39 10.75
N GLY A 204 15.81 0.65 10.74
CA GLY A 204 14.40 0.54 10.47
C GLY A 204 13.58 -0.04 11.63
N SER A 205 12.45 -0.65 11.30
CA SER A 205 11.47 -1.08 12.29
C SER A 205 11.94 -2.21 13.19
N SER A 206 12.89 -3.02 12.76
CA SER A 206 13.46 -4.09 13.57
C SER A 206 14.32 -3.58 14.75
N VAL A 207 14.76 -2.32 14.72
CA VAL A 207 15.65 -1.69 15.71
C VAL A 207 14.97 -0.56 16.47
N ASN A 208 14.12 0.24 15.81
CA ASN A 208 13.56 1.48 16.36
C ASN A 208 12.42 1.29 17.39
N THR A 209 12.24 0.09 17.93
CA THR A 209 11.20 -0.30 18.90
C THR A 209 9.76 -0.34 18.40
N PHE A 210 9.51 0.04 17.15
CA PHE A 210 8.19 -0.02 16.50
C PHE A 210 8.01 -1.25 15.59
N GLY A 211 8.91 -2.22 15.69
CA GLY A 211 8.89 -3.45 14.89
C GLY A 211 7.80 -4.41 15.30
N SER A 212 7.24 -5.12 14.33
CA SER A 212 6.33 -6.23 14.56
C SER A 212 6.98 -7.56 14.17
N HIS A 213 6.44 -8.69 14.63
CA HIS A 213 6.90 -10.04 14.24
C HIS A 213 7.09 -10.21 12.74
N SER A 214 6.30 -9.47 11.93
CA SER A 214 6.31 -9.55 10.48
C SER A 214 7.15 -8.49 9.79
N CYS A 215 7.87 -7.63 10.52
CA CYS A 215 8.69 -6.60 9.89
C CYS A 215 9.89 -7.22 9.15
N ASP A 216 10.30 -6.55 8.08
CA ASP A 216 11.49 -6.92 7.32
C ASP A 216 12.75 -6.55 8.11
N LEU A 217 13.89 -7.11 7.73
CA LEU A 217 15.20 -6.78 8.28
C LEU A 217 15.87 -5.79 7.32
N ASP A 218 15.91 -4.52 7.73
CA ASP A 218 16.55 -3.46 6.96
C ASP A 218 18.03 -3.33 7.40
N LEU A 219 18.96 -3.34 6.44
CA LEU A 219 20.41 -3.33 6.68
C LEU A 219 21.09 -2.25 5.85
N VAL A 220 22.05 -1.60 6.45
CA VAL A 220 23.04 -0.77 5.76
C VAL A 220 24.34 -1.53 5.70
N LEU A 221 24.89 -1.69 4.50
CA LEU A 221 26.27 -2.08 4.30
C LEU A 221 27.12 -0.80 4.17
N ASP A 222 27.92 -0.52 5.19
CA ASP A 222 28.86 0.60 5.20
C ASP A 222 30.19 0.14 4.62
N LEU A 223 30.63 0.78 3.53
CA LEU A 223 31.82 0.45 2.75
C LEU A 223 32.94 1.50 2.91
N GLU A 224 32.84 2.45 3.83
CA GLU A 224 33.82 3.52 3.92
C GLU A 224 35.21 3.02 4.31
N ASN A 225 35.29 2.13 5.29
CA ASN A 225 36.54 1.51 5.69
C ASN A 225 37.07 0.56 4.63
N THR A 226 36.18 -0.11 3.85
CA THR A 226 36.59 -0.96 2.74
C THR A 226 37.26 -0.17 1.63
N LYS A 227 36.71 1.00 1.27
CA LYS A 227 37.35 1.91 0.32
C LYS A 227 38.71 2.42 0.81
N ALA A 228 38.80 2.77 2.09
CA ALA A 228 40.06 3.17 2.70
C ALA A 228 41.09 2.03 2.67
N PHE A 229 40.67 0.79 2.90
CA PHE A 229 41.50 -0.40 2.83
C PHE A 229 42.04 -0.62 1.42
N GLN A 230 41.19 -0.65 0.39
CA GLN A 230 41.60 -0.81 -1.02
C GLN A 230 42.59 0.28 -1.45
N ASN A 231 42.34 1.55 -1.04
CA ASN A 231 43.26 2.65 -1.36
C ASN A 231 44.65 2.49 -0.71
N ARG A 232 44.74 1.87 0.48
CA ARG A 232 46.01 1.59 1.15
C ARG A 232 46.77 0.45 0.44
N THR A 233 46.06 -0.63 0.11
CA THR A 233 46.63 -1.78 -0.59
C THR A 233 47.21 -1.39 -1.93
N ARG A 234 46.46 -0.60 -2.74
CA ARG A 234 46.98 -0.08 -4.04
C ARG A 234 48.25 0.77 -3.89
N LYS A 235 48.29 1.67 -2.92
CA LYS A 235 49.47 2.50 -2.65
C LYS A 235 50.68 1.67 -2.24
N SER A 236 50.49 0.54 -1.54
CA SER A 236 51.57 -0.39 -1.21
C SER A 236 52.00 -1.21 -2.37
N GLU A 237 51.08 -1.60 -3.28
CA GLU A 237 51.39 -2.33 -4.52
C GLU A 237 52.11 -1.43 -5.54
N GLU A 238 51.72 -0.19 -5.72
CA GLU A 238 52.41 0.79 -6.55
C GLU A 238 53.85 1.05 -6.07
N GLN A 239 54.08 1.02 -4.75
CA GLN A 239 55.45 1.15 -4.19
C GLN A 239 56.27 -0.11 -4.28
N THR A 240 55.65 -1.30 -4.44
CA THR A 240 56.35 -2.58 -4.59
C THR A 240 56.55 -3.00 -6.05
N ALA A 241 55.74 -2.48 -6.98
CA ALA A 241 55.80 -2.78 -8.42
C ALA A 241 57.06 -2.24 -9.14
N GLU A 242 57.82 -1.35 -8.45
CA GLU A 242 59.15 -0.94 -9.00
C GLU A 242 60.23 -2.03 -8.85
N ASN A 243 59.97 -3.19 -8.20
CA ASN A 243 60.99 -4.16 -7.88
C ASN A 243 60.60 -5.63 -7.97
N GLN A 244 59.74 -6.13 -8.85
CA GLN A 244 59.78 -7.60 -9.15
C GLN A 244 58.93 -8.01 -10.35
N SER A 245 59.53 -8.88 -11.19
CA SER A 245 59.03 -9.64 -12.33
C SER A 245 57.98 -10.68 -11.99
N GLU A 246 57.11 -10.89 -12.99
CA GLU A 246 56.12 -11.93 -13.23
C GLU A 246 56.36 -13.30 -12.56
N ASP A 247 55.42 -13.78 -11.78
CA ASP A 247 54.78 -15.10 -11.88
C ASP A 247 53.82 -15.33 -10.68
N GLY A 248 52.59 -15.67 -10.99
CA GLY A 248 51.64 -16.17 -9.97
C GLY A 248 50.21 -15.67 -10.12
N GLN A 249 49.54 -16.10 -11.20
CA GLN A 249 48.09 -16.02 -11.30
C GLN A 249 47.47 -16.99 -10.27
N SER A 250 46.92 -16.48 -9.18
CA SER A 250 45.98 -17.21 -8.34
C SER A 250 44.55 -16.87 -8.77
N GLU A 251 43.83 -17.85 -9.31
CA GLU A 251 42.48 -17.75 -9.88
C GLU A 251 41.35 -17.57 -8.84
N ASP A 252 41.58 -17.20 -7.57
CA ASP A 252 40.58 -17.27 -6.50
C ASP A 252 40.12 -15.92 -5.93
N SER A 253 40.30 -14.80 -6.62
CA SER A 253 39.85 -13.50 -6.13
C SER A 253 38.82 -12.85 -7.07
N ILE A 254 37.54 -13.14 -6.87
CA ILE A 254 36.42 -12.45 -7.55
C ILE A 254 36.39 -10.93 -7.25
N LEU A 255 37.25 -10.47 -6.37
CA LEU A 255 37.27 -9.11 -5.83
C LEU A 255 38.43 -8.24 -6.28
N SER A 256 39.44 -8.83 -6.98
CA SER A 256 40.52 -8.04 -7.50
C SER A 256 40.11 -7.07 -8.62
N ASP A 257 38.96 -7.29 -9.24
CA ASP A 257 38.53 -6.58 -10.44
C ASP A 257 37.57 -5.41 -10.24
N ILE A 258 36.95 -5.24 -9.02
CA ILE A 258 36.01 -4.16 -8.78
C ILE A 258 36.62 -3.08 -7.87
N ASP A 259 36.88 -1.92 -8.47
CA ASP A 259 37.27 -0.72 -7.74
C ASP A 259 36.06 -0.05 -7.09
N LEU A 260 35.94 -0.17 -5.79
CA LEU A 260 34.85 0.43 -5.03
C LEU A 260 34.80 1.97 -5.08
N ALA A 261 35.88 2.63 -5.50
CA ALA A 261 35.92 4.07 -5.65
C ALA A 261 35.26 4.52 -6.96
N THR A 262 35.34 3.71 -8.01
CA THR A 262 34.84 4.01 -9.36
C THR A 262 33.61 3.19 -9.74
N ALA A 263 33.29 2.12 -8.99
CA ALA A 263 32.16 1.25 -9.27
C ALA A 263 30.81 2.00 -9.17
N SER A 264 29.96 1.80 -10.16
CA SER A 264 28.61 2.33 -10.18
C SER A 264 27.75 1.68 -9.09
N PRO A 265 26.70 2.36 -8.58
CA PRO A 265 25.76 1.77 -7.62
C PRO A 265 25.13 0.46 -8.13
N ALA A 266 24.94 0.30 -9.43
CA ALA A 266 24.36 -0.90 -10.03
C ALA A 266 25.33 -2.09 -9.95
N GLU A 267 26.60 -1.88 -10.24
CA GLU A 267 27.67 -2.90 -10.15
C GLU A 267 27.84 -3.36 -8.69
N LEU A 268 27.85 -2.43 -7.75
CA LEU A 268 27.90 -2.76 -6.31
C LEU A 268 26.70 -3.60 -5.87
N LEU A 269 25.48 -3.28 -6.32
CA LEU A 269 24.29 -4.08 -6.01
C LEU A 269 24.37 -5.49 -6.59
N GLU A 270 24.87 -5.66 -7.81
CA GLU A 270 25.02 -7.00 -8.41
C GLU A 270 26.11 -7.81 -7.72
N LEU A 271 27.21 -7.18 -7.30
CA LEU A 271 28.22 -7.83 -6.45
C LEU A 271 27.60 -8.34 -5.15
N LEU A 272 26.87 -7.48 -4.42
CA LEU A 272 26.20 -7.87 -3.18
C LEU A 272 25.20 -9.00 -3.42
N ALA A 273 24.43 -8.90 -4.50
CA ALA A 273 23.48 -9.94 -4.88
C ALA A 273 24.18 -11.27 -5.23
N ALA A 274 25.37 -11.24 -5.84
CA ALA A 274 26.16 -12.42 -6.14
C ALA A 274 26.68 -13.10 -4.87
N ILE A 275 27.22 -12.32 -3.91
CA ILE A 275 27.66 -12.80 -2.59
C ILE A 275 26.48 -13.46 -1.85
N LEU A 276 25.34 -12.78 -1.79
CA LEU A 276 24.13 -13.31 -1.14
C LEU A 276 23.64 -14.61 -1.79
N ARG A 277 23.66 -14.72 -3.11
CA ARG A 277 23.20 -15.91 -3.84
C ARG A 277 24.11 -17.10 -3.68
N LYS A 278 25.44 -16.87 -3.68
CA LYS A 278 26.44 -17.92 -3.76
C LYS A 278 27.00 -18.32 -2.38
N CYS A 279 27.16 -17.35 -1.48
CA CYS A 279 27.96 -17.54 -0.25
C CYS A 279 27.12 -17.49 1.03
N THR A 280 25.83 -17.10 0.99
CA THR A 280 25.03 -17.00 2.21
C THR A 280 24.04 -18.17 2.33
N PRO A 281 24.23 -19.06 3.32
CA PRO A 281 23.33 -20.19 3.53
C PRO A 281 21.89 -19.75 3.82
N GLY A 282 20.90 -20.43 3.24
CA GLY A 282 19.48 -20.17 3.48
C GLY A 282 18.90 -18.96 2.75
N VAL A 283 19.71 -18.08 2.19
CA VAL A 283 19.25 -16.93 1.41
C VAL A 283 18.71 -17.39 0.04
N HIS A 284 17.59 -16.78 -0.37
CA HIS A 284 16.94 -17.03 -1.65
C HIS A 284 16.15 -15.80 -2.12
N LYS A 285 15.61 -15.83 -3.36
CA LYS A 285 14.85 -14.71 -3.96
C LYS A 285 15.61 -13.38 -3.95
N VAL A 286 16.92 -13.42 -4.17
CA VAL A 286 17.75 -12.21 -4.21
C VAL A 286 17.43 -11.41 -5.47
N GLN A 287 17.06 -10.13 -5.28
CA GLN A 287 16.67 -9.20 -6.34
C GLN A 287 17.29 -7.83 -6.11
N THR A 288 17.92 -7.27 -7.14
CA THR A 288 18.41 -5.88 -7.14
C THR A 288 17.34 -4.93 -7.62
N VAL A 289 17.22 -3.77 -6.98
CA VAL A 289 16.33 -2.68 -7.36
C VAL A 289 17.17 -1.42 -7.48
N SER A 290 17.73 -1.19 -8.65
CA SER A 290 18.60 -0.04 -8.94
C SER A 290 17.85 1.25 -9.25
N SER A 291 16.57 1.15 -9.65
CA SER A 291 15.73 2.31 -10.02
C SER A 291 15.06 3.01 -8.82
N ALA A 292 15.23 2.51 -7.61
CA ALA A 292 14.73 3.16 -6.41
C ALA A 292 15.57 4.41 -6.07
N ARG A 293 15.00 5.39 -5.35
CA ARG A 293 15.75 6.55 -4.84
C ARG A 293 17.01 6.13 -4.07
N LEU A 294 16.88 5.10 -3.26
CA LEU A 294 17.97 4.41 -2.61
C LEU A 294 18.05 3.01 -3.21
N PRO A 295 19.09 2.70 -3.99
CA PRO A 295 19.29 1.39 -4.55
C PRO A 295 19.38 0.31 -3.46
N VAL A 296 18.71 -0.83 -3.66
CA VAL A 296 18.55 -1.86 -2.63
C VAL A 296 18.64 -3.27 -3.20
N VAL A 297 19.25 -4.18 -2.44
CA VAL A 297 19.19 -5.62 -2.67
C VAL A 297 18.18 -6.23 -1.71
N LYS A 298 17.13 -6.84 -2.25
CA LYS A 298 16.11 -7.57 -1.52
C LYS A 298 16.44 -9.06 -1.50
N PHE A 299 16.24 -9.69 -0.35
CA PHE A 299 16.43 -11.13 -0.19
C PHE A 299 15.41 -11.75 0.76
N SER A 300 15.34 -13.08 0.81
CA SER A 300 14.57 -13.82 1.79
C SER A 300 15.44 -14.91 2.41
N HIS A 301 15.33 -15.12 3.71
CA HIS A 301 16.01 -16.19 4.41
C HIS A 301 15.02 -17.32 4.78
N ARG A 302 15.31 -18.57 4.33
CA ARG A 302 14.34 -19.68 4.35
C ARG A 302 14.04 -20.19 5.76
N GLN A 303 15.09 -20.43 6.58
CA GLN A 303 14.94 -21.00 7.91
C GLN A 303 14.26 -20.05 8.88
N LEU A 304 14.58 -18.75 8.79
CA LEU A 304 14.04 -17.72 9.66
C LEU A 304 12.72 -17.13 9.14
N ASN A 305 12.35 -17.47 7.90
CA ASN A 305 11.19 -16.88 7.21
C ASN A 305 11.20 -15.34 7.24
N LEU A 306 12.38 -14.74 7.13
CA LEU A 306 12.61 -13.30 7.11
C LEU A 306 12.79 -12.80 5.68
N GLN A 307 12.29 -11.60 5.42
CA GLN A 307 12.67 -10.80 4.26
C GLN A 307 13.68 -9.75 4.73
N GLY A 308 14.64 -9.42 3.88
CA GLY A 308 15.64 -8.42 4.20
C GLY A 308 15.94 -7.53 3.01
N ASP A 309 16.28 -6.29 3.30
CA ASP A 309 16.64 -5.24 2.37
C ASP A 309 18.04 -4.70 2.76
N ILE A 310 19.00 -4.71 1.83
CA ILE A 310 20.34 -4.17 2.06
C ILE A 310 20.54 -2.93 1.19
N THR A 311 20.82 -1.81 1.82
CA THR A 311 21.23 -0.55 1.17
C THR A 311 22.72 -0.29 1.41
N ILE A 312 23.35 0.53 0.55
CA ILE A 312 24.78 0.84 0.66
C ILE A 312 24.92 2.25 1.23
N ASN A 313 25.77 2.43 2.23
CA ASN A 313 26.16 3.71 2.83
C ASN A 313 24.98 4.62 3.27
N ASN A 314 23.82 4.06 3.57
CA ASN A 314 22.61 4.82 3.96
C ASN A 314 22.66 5.18 5.45
N ARG A 315 23.59 6.03 5.86
CA ARG A 315 23.83 6.43 7.25
C ARG A 315 22.70 7.26 7.84
N LEU A 316 22.04 8.08 7.03
CA LEU A 316 20.86 8.85 7.45
C LEU A 316 19.74 7.94 7.95
N ALA A 317 19.50 6.79 7.31
CA ALA A 317 18.48 5.85 7.77
C ALA A 317 18.82 5.24 9.16
N VAL A 318 20.10 4.99 9.44
CA VAL A 318 20.55 4.55 10.76
C VAL A 318 20.29 5.66 11.81
N ARG A 319 20.59 6.90 11.47
CA ARG A 319 20.37 8.05 12.36
C ARG A 319 18.88 8.29 12.60
N ASN A 320 18.06 8.25 11.57
CA ASN A 320 16.59 8.30 11.68
C ASN A 320 16.05 7.19 12.59
N THR A 321 16.62 5.98 12.50
CA THR A 321 16.25 4.87 13.38
C THR A 321 16.54 5.16 14.85
N ARG A 322 17.72 5.71 15.14
CA ARG A 322 18.11 6.12 16.51
C ARG A 322 17.22 7.25 17.04
N PHE A 323 16.87 8.22 16.19
CA PHE A 323 15.93 9.28 16.57
C PHE A 323 14.55 8.71 16.94
N LEU A 324 14.00 7.79 16.15
CA LEU A 324 12.72 7.13 16.47
C LEU A 324 12.83 6.33 17.77
N GLN A 325 13.96 5.66 18.01
CA GLN A 325 14.22 4.93 19.24
C GLN A 325 14.28 5.86 20.45
N LEU A 326 14.97 7.01 20.34
CA LEU A 326 14.97 8.06 21.36
C LEU A 326 13.54 8.52 21.67
N CYS A 327 12.76 8.93 20.66
CA CYS A 327 11.37 9.38 20.85
C CYS A 327 10.51 8.34 21.59
N SER A 328 10.69 7.06 21.27
CA SER A 328 9.98 5.97 21.94
C SER A 328 10.37 5.78 23.40
N GLY A 329 11.61 6.15 23.76
CA GLY A 329 12.15 6.08 25.12
C GLY A 329 11.82 7.31 25.98
N LEU A 330 11.49 8.45 25.37
CA LEU A 330 11.18 9.69 26.09
C LEU A 330 9.85 9.62 26.85
N ASP A 331 8.85 8.96 26.28
CA ASP A 331 7.52 8.86 26.87
C ASP A 331 6.88 7.51 26.57
N SER A 332 6.38 6.83 27.59
CA SER A 332 5.79 5.48 27.49
C SER A 332 4.51 5.43 26.62
N ARG A 333 3.88 6.55 26.36
CA ARG A 333 2.66 6.67 25.54
C ARG A 333 2.94 6.63 24.02
N VAL A 334 4.18 6.90 23.61
CA VAL A 334 4.57 6.96 22.19
C VAL A 334 4.38 5.61 21.49
N ARG A 335 4.89 4.54 22.07
CA ARG A 335 4.81 3.20 21.47
C ARG A 335 3.37 2.72 21.24
N PRO A 336 2.49 2.70 22.26
CA PRO A 336 1.11 2.27 22.08
C PRO A 336 0.35 3.09 21.05
N LEU A 337 0.58 4.40 21.00
CA LEU A 337 -0.06 5.28 20.01
C LEU A 337 0.40 4.96 18.59
N VAL A 338 1.71 4.80 18.36
CA VAL A 338 2.27 4.46 17.04
C VAL A 338 1.77 3.09 16.57
N TYR A 339 1.79 2.06 17.43
CA TYR A 339 1.29 0.73 17.07
C TYR A 339 -0.18 0.76 16.67
N THR A 340 -1.01 1.46 17.45
CA THR A 340 -2.44 1.57 17.20
C THR A 340 -2.73 2.28 15.89
N VAL A 341 -2.11 3.45 15.65
CA VAL A 341 -2.32 4.24 14.43
C VAL A 341 -1.81 3.49 13.19
N ARG A 342 -0.64 2.85 13.26
CA ARG A 342 -0.10 2.06 12.13
C ARG A 342 -0.99 0.86 11.80
N PHE A 343 -1.49 0.15 12.82
CA PHE A 343 -2.40 -0.97 12.60
C PHE A 343 -3.74 -0.50 12.04
N TRP A 344 -4.33 0.57 12.59
CA TRP A 344 -5.52 1.21 12.04
C TRP A 344 -5.37 1.58 10.56
N ALA A 345 -4.30 2.27 10.20
CA ALA A 345 -4.05 2.70 8.84
C ALA A 345 -3.89 1.51 7.86
N LYS A 346 -3.28 0.41 8.32
CA LYS A 346 -3.19 -0.84 7.57
C LYS A 346 -4.56 -1.47 7.35
N GLN A 347 -5.42 -1.53 8.38
CA GLN A 347 -6.79 -2.08 8.26
C GLN A 347 -7.67 -1.23 7.33
N LYS A 348 -7.46 0.09 7.33
CA LYS A 348 -8.17 1.04 6.45
C LYS A 348 -7.55 1.15 5.05
N GLN A 349 -6.51 0.39 4.74
CA GLN A 349 -5.83 0.35 3.43
C GLN A 349 -5.31 1.73 2.97
N ILE A 350 -4.93 2.59 3.93
CA ILE A 350 -4.33 3.91 3.65
C ILE A 350 -2.83 3.95 3.88
N ALA A 351 -2.26 2.88 4.46
CA ALA A 351 -0.82 2.73 4.66
C ALA A 351 -0.34 1.30 4.35
N GLY A 352 0.95 1.16 4.08
CA GLY A 352 1.61 -0.08 3.67
C GLY A 352 1.87 -0.16 2.17
N ASN A 353 2.47 -1.27 1.73
CA ASN A 353 2.69 -1.58 0.31
C ASN A 353 2.01 -2.91 -0.03
N PRO A 354 0.68 -2.96 -0.15
CA PRO A 354 0.03 -4.16 -0.65
C PRO A 354 0.46 -4.38 -2.11
N SER A 355 0.73 -5.64 -2.47
CA SER A 355 1.08 -6.01 -3.85
C SER A 355 -0.05 -5.57 -4.79
N GLY A 356 0.21 -4.57 -5.64
CA GLY A 356 -0.77 -4.00 -6.56
C GLY A 356 -1.56 -2.80 -6.03
N GLY A 357 -1.35 -2.37 -4.78
CA GLY A 357 -1.87 -1.11 -4.26
C GLY A 357 -1.12 0.09 -4.84
N GLY A 358 -1.82 1.20 -5.06
CA GLY A 358 -1.23 2.47 -5.47
C GLY A 358 -0.29 3.07 -4.40
N PRO A 359 0.23 4.28 -4.62
CA PRO A 359 1.10 4.95 -3.67
C PRO A 359 0.33 5.26 -2.38
N LEU A 360 0.69 4.57 -1.30
CA LEU A 360 0.13 4.73 0.04
C LEU A 360 1.18 5.34 0.98
N LEU A 361 0.75 5.82 2.15
CA LEU A 361 1.66 6.20 3.21
C LEU A 361 2.53 5.01 3.62
N ASN A 362 3.84 5.22 3.70
CA ASN A 362 4.70 4.23 4.33
C ASN A 362 4.63 4.33 5.86
N ASN A 363 5.09 3.28 6.55
CA ASN A 363 5.06 3.23 8.01
C ASN A 363 5.94 4.31 8.67
N TYR A 364 6.99 4.76 7.99
CA TYR A 364 7.86 5.83 8.48
C TYR A 364 7.12 7.17 8.48
N ALA A 365 6.52 7.57 7.35
CA ALA A 365 5.72 8.80 7.26
C ALA A 365 4.58 8.84 8.28
N LEU A 366 3.89 7.70 8.47
CA LEU A 366 2.82 7.61 9.46
C LEU A 366 3.33 7.74 10.89
N THR A 367 4.51 7.17 11.20
CA THR A 367 5.16 7.35 12.50
C THR A 367 5.53 8.80 12.73
N LEU A 368 6.10 9.49 11.71
CA LEU A 368 6.40 10.92 11.81
C LEU A 368 5.15 11.78 12.06
N LEU A 369 3.99 11.44 11.46
CA LEU A 369 2.73 12.14 11.78
C LEU A 369 2.33 11.98 13.25
N VAL A 370 2.49 10.78 13.83
CA VAL A 370 2.20 10.56 15.26
C VAL A 370 3.15 11.36 16.14
N LEU A 371 4.47 11.32 15.86
CA LEU A 371 5.45 12.07 16.62
C LEU A 371 5.22 13.59 16.51
N PHE A 372 4.92 14.07 15.31
CA PHE A 372 4.59 15.47 15.08
C PHE A 372 3.35 15.91 15.89
N TYR A 373 2.29 15.11 15.90
CA TYR A 373 1.13 15.37 16.75
C TYR A 373 1.53 15.50 18.21
N LEU A 374 2.38 14.59 18.71
CA LEU A 374 2.87 14.61 20.10
C LEU A 374 3.78 15.82 20.41
N GLN A 375 4.40 16.44 19.40
CA GLN A 375 5.11 17.71 19.52
C GLN A 375 4.17 18.93 19.57
N THR A 376 2.96 18.82 18.98
CA THR A 376 2.01 19.94 18.82
C THR A 376 0.91 20.00 19.86
N VAL A 377 0.69 18.93 20.63
CA VAL A 377 -0.27 18.96 21.77
C VAL A 377 0.19 19.92 22.86
N SER A 378 -0.73 20.46 23.64
CA SER A 378 -0.42 21.41 24.72
C SER A 378 -0.81 20.88 26.09
N PRO A 379 0.14 20.68 27.00
CA PRO A 379 1.59 20.75 26.82
C PRO A 379 2.13 19.65 25.88
N PRO A 380 3.28 19.87 25.18
CA PRO A 380 3.81 18.87 24.28
C PRO A 380 4.27 17.60 25.01
N VAL A 381 4.04 16.44 24.38
CA VAL A 381 4.53 15.13 24.88
C VAL A 381 5.98 14.91 24.47
N LEU A 382 6.35 15.33 23.26
CA LEU A 382 7.69 15.22 22.71
C LEU A 382 8.27 16.61 22.38
N PRO A 383 9.57 16.84 22.57
CA PRO A 383 10.24 18.03 22.09
C PRO A 383 10.42 18.00 20.57
N SER A 384 10.62 19.14 19.95
CA SER A 384 11.02 19.23 18.55
C SER A 384 12.47 18.78 18.34
N VAL A 385 12.87 18.44 17.10
CA VAL A 385 14.25 18.09 16.79
C VAL A 385 15.22 19.24 17.12
N GLU A 386 14.81 20.48 16.89
CA GLU A 386 15.61 21.67 17.24
C GLU A 386 15.79 21.80 18.76
N GLN A 387 14.78 21.51 19.55
CA GLN A 387 14.90 21.46 21.01
C GLN A 387 15.82 20.32 21.47
N LEU A 388 15.71 19.13 20.83
CA LEU A 388 16.62 18.01 21.13
C LEU A 388 18.06 18.35 20.78
N LYS A 389 18.29 19.02 19.64
CA LYS A 389 19.61 19.49 19.25
C LYS A 389 20.24 20.37 20.35
N ASN A 390 19.48 21.33 20.89
CA ASN A 390 19.95 22.23 21.93
C ASN A 390 20.19 21.55 23.29
N MET A 391 19.73 20.30 23.46
CA MET A 391 19.97 19.48 24.67
C MET A 391 21.14 18.50 24.51
N ALA A 392 21.65 18.35 23.29
CA ALA A 392 22.78 17.46 23.00
C ALA A 392 24.10 18.10 23.47
N CYS A 393 25.05 17.27 23.95
CA CYS A 393 26.40 17.70 24.25
C CYS A 393 27.30 17.71 23.01
N GLU A 394 28.50 18.33 23.12
CA GLU A 394 29.43 18.41 21.97
C GLU A 394 29.82 17.03 21.40
N GLU A 395 29.91 16.02 22.24
CA GLU A 395 30.24 14.64 21.86
C GLU A 395 29.12 13.96 21.00
N GLU A 396 27.92 14.53 21.03
CA GLU A 396 26.74 14.03 20.30
C GLU A 396 26.51 14.75 18.97
N GLU A 397 27.36 15.76 18.67
CA GLU A 397 27.31 16.43 17.36
C GLU A 397 27.47 15.40 16.24
N CYS A 398 26.57 15.47 15.26
CA CYS A 398 26.52 14.52 14.17
C CYS A 398 26.08 15.20 12.88
N VAL A 399 27.01 15.31 11.93
CA VAL A 399 26.72 15.79 10.57
C VAL A 399 26.92 14.64 9.59
N LEU A 400 25.87 14.27 8.85
CA LEU A 400 25.88 13.19 7.86
C LEU A 400 25.43 13.73 6.50
N ASP A 401 26.25 13.53 5.50
CA ASP A 401 25.97 13.98 4.11
C ASP A 401 25.58 15.47 4.00
N GLY A 402 26.16 16.30 4.88
CA GLY A 402 25.86 17.74 4.97
C GLY A 402 24.63 18.09 5.81
N TRP A 403 23.94 17.10 6.38
CA TRP A 403 22.79 17.29 7.25
C TRP A 403 23.17 17.25 8.72
N ASP A 404 22.68 18.21 9.47
CA ASP A 404 22.79 18.23 10.92
C ASP A 404 21.78 17.26 11.54
N CYS A 405 22.30 16.17 12.09
CA CYS A 405 21.58 15.06 12.70
C CYS A 405 21.80 14.99 14.21
N THR A 406 22.14 16.10 14.87
CA THR A 406 22.48 16.20 16.27
C THR A 406 21.25 16.05 17.17
N PHE A 407 21.31 15.16 18.15
CA PHE A 407 20.33 14.97 19.24
C PHE A 407 20.95 14.09 20.33
N PRO A 408 20.42 14.13 21.60
CA PRO A 408 20.93 13.33 22.70
C PRO A 408 20.86 11.82 22.42
N SER A 409 21.89 11.10 22.83
CA SER A 409 21.98 9.65 22.64
C SER A 409 21.09 8.86 23.60
N GLN A 410 20.73 9.45 24.76
CA GLN A 410 19.98 8.81 25.83
C GLN A 410 18.74 9.63 26.23
N PRO A 411 17.59 8.96 26.51
CA PRO A 411 16.37 9.64 26.97
C PRO A 411 16.54 10.43 28.27
N ILE A 412 17.45 10.01 29.18
CA ILE A 412 17.66 10.64 30.47
C ILE A 412 18.15 12.08 30.36
N SER A 413 18.77 12.45 29.26
CA SER A 413 19.22 13.83 28.97
C SER A 413 18.07 14.79 28.65
N VAL A 414 16.83 14.29 28.45
CA VAL A 414 15.67 15.07 28.08
C VAL A 414 14.71 15.16 29.26
N PRO A 415 14.26 16.37 29.67
CA PRO A 415 13.28 16.52 30.75
C PRO A 415 11.94 15.82 30.41
N PRO A 416 11.27 15.18 31.37
CA PRO A 416 10.00 14.52 31.16
C PRO A 416 8.90 15.51 30.77
N SER A 417 7.94 15.07 29.95
CA SER A 417 6.81 15.89 29.53
C SER A 417 5.91 16.28 30.69
N LYS A 418 5.38 17.51 30.64
CA LYS A 418 4.33 18.01 31.54
C LYS A 418 2.91 17.62 31.09
N ASN A 419 2.76 16.97 29.97
CA ASN A 419 1.45 16.53 29.47
C ASN A 419 0.95 15.32 30.27
N THR A 420 -0.29 15.41 30.76
CA THR A 420 -0.94 14.39 31.60
C THR A 420 -2.05 13.62 30.88
N ASP A 421 -2.26 13.87 29.58
CA ASP A 421 -3.29 13.17 28.78
C ASP A 421 -3.01 11.66 28.74
N ASP A 422 -4.06 10.87 28.86
CA ASP A 422 -3.96 9.43 28.71
C ASP A 422 -3.95 9.00 27.22
N LEU A 423 -3.69 7.72 26.97
CA LEU A 423 -3.63 7.19 25.60
C LEU A 423 -4.95 7.34 24.84
N CYS A 424 -6.08 7.19 25.52
CA CYS A 424 -7.41 7.36 24.94
C CYS A 424 -7.62 8.79 24.44
N THR A 425 -7.26 9.76 25.24
CA THR A 425 -7.33 11.20 24.92
C THR A 425 -6.37 11.57 23.79
N LEU A 426 -5.12 11.07 23.84
CA LEU A 426 -4.13 11.33 22.79
C LEU A 426 -4.54 10.71 21.45
N LEU A 427 -5.12 9.52 21.42
CA LEU A 427 -5.58 8.89 20.17
C LEU A 427 -6.77 9.66 19.57
N PHE A 428 -7.73 10.06 20.39
CA PHE A 428 -8.85 10.90 19.96
C PHE A 428 -8.35 12.27 19.45
N GLY A 429 -7.43 12.90 20.16
CA GLY A 429 -6.80 14.16 19.76
C GLY A 429 -6.05 14.05 18.43
N PHE A 430 -5.33 12.97 18.20
CA PHE A 430 -4.66 12.67 16.93
C PHE A 430 -5.64 12.67 15.74
N PHE A 431 -6.74 11.93 15.86
CA PHE A 431 -7.76 11.89 14.79
C PHE A 431 -8.46 13.24 14.64
N THR A 432 -8.75 13.94 15.73
CA THR A 432 -9.35 15.27 15.69
C THR A 432 -8.45 16.30 15.01
N TYR A 433 -7.15 16.24 15.27
CA TYR A 433 -6.16 17.13 14.65
C TYR A 433 -6.09 16.93 13.14
N PHE A 434 -5.88 15.69 12.69
CA PHE A 434 -5.69 15.40 11.26
C PHE A 434 -6.98 15.34 10.44
N SER A 435 -8.16 15.19 11.06
CA SER A 435 -9.44 15.32 10.36
C SER A 435 -9.69 16.74 9.81
N LYS A 436 -9.11 17.75 10.45
CA LYS A 436 -9.23 19.17 10.10
C LYS A 436 -7.97 19.75 9.46
N PHE A 437 -6.89 18.95 9.36
CA PHE A 437 -5.61 19.42 8.89
C PHE A 437 -5.63 19.72 7.38
N ASP A 438 -5.12 20.87 7.00
CA ASP A 438 -4.95 21.28 5.60
C ASP A 438 -3.61 20.72 5.05
N PHE A 439 -3.62 19.48 4.59
CA PHE A 439 -2.43 18.83 4.04
C PHE A 439 -1.87 19.51 2.78
N PRO A 440 -2.69 19.97 1.80
CA PRO A 440 -2.18 20.62 0.61
C PRO A 440 -1.54 22.01 0.87
N GLY A 441 -2.11 22.78 1.80
CA GLY A 441 -1.62 24.13 2.13
C GLY A 441 -0.50 24.15 3.18
N SER A 442 -0.11 22.99 3.70
CA SER A 442 0.77 22.91 4.86
C SER A 442 1.90 21.89 4.67
N VAL A 443 3.00 22.14 5.38
CA VAL A 443 4.16 21.26 5.46
C VAL A 443 4.39 20.87 6.93
N VAL A 444 4.37 19.57 7.20
CA VAL A 444 4.67 19.01 8.53
C VAL A 444 6.17 19.00 8.76
N SER A 445 6.66 19.72 9.79
CA SER A 445 8.07 19.78 10.15
C SER A 445 8.30 19.33 11.60
N LEU A 446 8.86 18.14 11.77
CA LEU A 446 9.28 17.63 13.10
C LEU A 446 10.50 18.40 13.62
N ARG A 447 11.33 18.91 12.70
CA ARG A 447 12.48 19.75 13.09
C ARG A 447 12.04 20.98 13.84
N ALA A 448 11.07 21.71 13.28
CA ALA A 448 10.51 22.91 13.88
C ALA A 448 9.46 22.60 14.98
N GLY A 449 8.93 21.39 15.04
CA GLY A 449 7.82 21.01 15.93
C GLY A 449 6.51 21.76 15.64
N ARG A 450 6.33 22.24 14.40
CA ARG A 450 5.16 23.04 13.98
C ARG A 450 4.87 22.89 12.50
N VAL A 451 3.68 23.31 12.12
CA VAL A 451 3.27 23.43 10.72
C VAL A 451 3.97 24.61 10.08
N LEU A 452 4.48 24.42 8.87
CA LEU A 452 5.01 25.47 8.02
C LEU A 452 4.05 25.71 6.84
N PRO A 453 3.83 26.95 6.40
CA PRO A 453 3.00 27.21 5.24
C PRO A 453 3.69 26.73 3.97
N ILE A 454 2.93 26.18 3.02
CA ILE A 454 3.49 25.70 1.76
C ILE A 454 4.14 26.81 0.94
N THR A 455 3.70 28.06 1.12
CA THR A 455 4.25 29.26 0.46
C THR A 455 5.74 29.44 0.71
N ASP A 456 6.25 28.99 1.86
CA ASP A 456 7.68 29.10 2.19
C ASP A 456 8.56 28.21 1.28
N PHE A 457 7.94 27.25 0.61
CA PHE A 457 8.58 26.28 -0.29
C PHE A 457 8.25 26.51 -1.77
N LEU A 458 7.34 27.45 -2.09
CA LEU A 458 7.03 27.86 -3.45
C LEU A 458 8.02 28.96 -3.86
N SER A 459 8.45 28.97 -5.11
CA SER A 459 9.52 29.82 -5.62
C SER A 459 9.18 31.30 -5.55
N ARG A 460 10.16 32.08 -5.18
CA ARG A 460 10.36 33.47 -5.69
C ARG A 460 11.33 33.38 -6.85
N ASP A 461 10.88 32.93 -8.03
CA ASP A 461 11.72 32.89 -9.23
C ASP A 461 11.74 34.24 -10.00
N ASP A 462 11.05 35.28 -9.51
CA ASP A 462 10.87 36.56 -10.24
C ASP A 462 11.68 37.76 -9.70
N GLU A 463 12.59 37.61 -8.75
CA GLU A 463 13.35 38.75 -8.22
C GLU A 463 14.88 38.67 -8.34
N LEU A 464 15.42 38.03 -9.41
CA LEU A 464 16.84 38.10 -9.72
C LEU A 464 17.07 38.47 -11.20
N SER A 465 16.48 39.62 -11.62
CA SER A 465 17.06 40.40 -12.69
C SER A 465 17.48 41.77 -12.08
N ASP A 466 18.79 42.05 -12.22
CA ASP A 466 19.44 43.34 -12.03
C ASP A 466 19.55 43.90 -10.59
N THR A 467 20.63 43.53 -9.92
CA THR A 467 21.60 44.55 -9.43
C THR A 467 22.79 43.88 -8.71
N ALA A 468 23.95 44.08 -9.29
CA ALA A 468 25.23 44.48 -8.68
C ALA A 468 25.92 43.61 -7.61
N GLU A 469 27.04 43.06 -8.03
CA GLU A 469 28.35 43.16 -7.39
C GLU A 469 28.37 43.39 -5.87
N SER A 470 28.49 42.35 -5.09
CA SER A 470 29.30 42.35 -3.86
C SER A 470 29.85 40.94 -3.60
N SER A 471 31.16 40.89 -3.65
CA SER A 471 32.04 39.82 -3.28
C SER A 471 31.86 39.47 -1.81
N ASP A 472 31.20 38.34 -1.51
CA ASP A 472 31.53 37.60 -0.29
C ASP A 472 31.33 36.10 -0.53
N THR A 473 32.46 35.39 -0.48
CA THR A 473 32.62 33.97 -0.77
C THR A 473 32.18 33.11 0.43
N THR A 474 30.89 32.87 0.54
CA THR A 474 30.38 31.67 1.24
C THR A 474 29.46 30.94 0.26
N ARG A 475 29.97 29.85 -0.32
CA ARG A 475 29.27 28.93 -1.18
C ARG A 475 28.05 28.40 -0.45
N GLN A 476 26.90 29.04 -0.64
CA GLN A 476 25.60 28.46 -0.33
C GLN A 476 25.32 27.42 -1.43
N ASN A 477 25.21 26.14 -1.05
CA ASN A 477 24.77 25.05 -1.91
C ASN A 477 23.44 25.45 -2.58
N PRO A 478 23.21 25.11 -3.86
CA PRO A 478 21.94 25.34 -4.51
C PRO A 478 20.84 24.70 -3.63
N THR A 479 19.89 25.48 -3.18
CA THR A 479 18.78 25.05 -2.31
C THR A 479 17.92 24.05 -3.08
N ILE A 480 18.26 22.78 -2.99
CA ILE A 480 17.43 21.69 -3.52
C ILE A 480 16.14 21.69 -2.70
N ARG A 481 15.00 21.96 -3.33
CA ARG A 481 13.71 22.05 -2.66
C ARG A 481 13.03 20.68 -2.57
N PRO A 482 12.20 20.42 -1.53
CA PRO A 482 11.47 19.17 -1.43
C PRO A 482 10.42 19.07 -2.54
N LYS A 483 10.22 17.86 -3.05
CA LYS A 483 9.13 17.59 -3.99
C LYS A 483 7.79 17.70 -3.26
N LEU A 484 7.07 18.78 -3.50
CA LEU A 484 5.74 19.00 -2.93
C LEU A 484 4.69 18.11 -3.58
N GLY A 485 3.64 17.80 -2.81
CA GLY A 485 2.51 16.95 -3.22
C GLY A 485 1.25 17.26 -2.41
N PRO A 486 0.22 16.43 -2.53
CA PRO A 486 -1.02 16.58 -1.76
C PRO A 486 -0.85 16.40 -0.24
N VAL A 487 0.25 15.79 0.17
CA VAL A 487 0.65 15.63 1.58
C VAL A 487 2.14 15.88 1.67
N ASN A 488 2.54 16.77 2.58
CA ASN A 488 3.91 17.21 2.71
C ASN A 488 4.40 16.97 4.14
N ILE A 489 5.27 15.98 4.30
CA ILE A 489 5.89 15.59 5.57
C ILE A 489 7.38 15.57 5.32
N LEU A 490 8.12 16.50 5.91
CA LEU A 490 9.57 16.53 5.76
C LEU A 490 10.24 15.52 6.68
N ASP A 491 11.27 14.88 6.16
CA ASP A 491 12.20 14.11 6.97
C ASP A 491 12.82 15.03 8.04
N PRO A 492 12.98 14.60 9.30
CA PRO A 492 13.48 15.44 10.37
C PRO A 492 14.91 15.94 10.16
N PHE A 493 15.70 15.26 9.32
CA PHE A 493 17.11 15.59 9.05
C PHE A 493 17.35 15.92 7.57
N GLU A 494 16.95 15.05 6.63
CA GLU A 494 17.03 15.31 5.19
C GLU A 494 15.89 16.26 4.75
N LEU A 495 16.04 17.56 4.98
CA LEU A 495 14.97 18.57 4.82
C LEU A 495 14.47 18.73 3.38
N HIS A 496 15.19 18.22 2.37
CA HIS A 496 14.72 18.18 0.99
C HIS A 496 13.81 16.97 0.70
N HIS A 497 13.71 16.03 1.64
CA HIS A 497 12.94 14.82 1.43
C HIS A 497 11.53 14.93 2.01
N ASN A 498 10.53 15.03 1.12
CA ASN A 498 9.14 14.81 1.47
C ASN A 498 8.86 13.30 1.48
N VAL A 499 8.74 12.70 2.67
CA VAL A 499 8.52 11.25 2.85
C VAL A 499 7.14 10.79 2.36
N ALA A 500 6.23 11.73 2.08
CA ALA A 500 4.90 11.50 1.51
C ALA A 500 4.80 11.95 0.03
N GLY A 501 5.90 12.36 -0.62
CA GLY A 501 5.94 12.94 -1.96
C GLY A 501 5.51 12.01 -3.10
N ASN A 502 5.20 10.74 -2.82
CA ASN A 502 4.66 9.75 -3.75
C ASN A 502 3.13 9.64 -3.72
N LEU A 503 2.47 10.32 -2.78
CA LEU A 503 1.02 10.25 -2.64
C LEU A 503 0.30 10.98 -3.78
N THR A 504 -0.89 10.47 -4.13
CA THR A 504 -1.78 11.10 -5.12
C THR A 504 -2.93 11.82 -4.43
N GLU A 505 -3.61 12.72 -5.15
CA GLU A 505 -4.85 13.36 -4.69
C GLU A 505 -5.91 12.35 -4.23
N ARG A 506 -6.04 11.23 -4.93
CA ARG A 506 -6.96 10.16 -4.56
C ARG A 506 -6.60 9.56 -3.19
N THR A 507 -5.31 9.31 -2.98
CA THR A 507 -4.84 8.76 -1.69
C THR A 507 -5.03 9.76 -0.56
N HIS A 508 -4.77 11.04 -0.80
CA HIS A 508 -5.04 12.12 0.15
C HIS A 508 -6.53 12.21 0.51
N LYS A 509 -7.44 12.17 -0.48
CA LYS A 509 -8.89 12.17 -0.21
C LYS A 509 -9.31 10.97 0.65
N ASN A 510 -8.77 9.79 0.38
CA ASN A 510 -9.03 8.60 1.18
C ASN A 510 -8.49 8.75 2.61
N LEU A 511 -7.26 9.24 2.76
CA LEU A 511 -6.64 9.51 4.05
C LEU A 511 -7.49 10.46 4.90
N ARG A 512 -7.93 11.58 4.32
CA ARG A 512 -8.79 12.55 4.99
C ARG A 512 -10.14 11.94 5.41
N ARG A 513 -10.76 11.14 4.55
CA ARG A 513 -12.02 10.45 4.87
C ARG A 513 -11.84 9.55 6.09
N GLU A 514 -10.78 8.72 6.12
CA GLU A 514 -10.54 7.80 7.23
C GLU A 514 -10.23 8.53 8.54
N PHE A 515 -9.51 9.67 8.51
CA PHE A 515 -9.33 10.50 9.69
C PHE A 515 -10.66 11.05 10.21
N CYS A 516 -11.54 11.54 9.34
CA CYS A 516 -12.86 12.05 9.72
C CYS A 516 -13.76 10.95 10.30
N GLU A 517 -13.74 9.73 9.73
CA GLU A 517 -14.53 8.60 10.24
C GLU A 517 -13.99 8.11 11.60
N ALA A 518 -12.65 8.06 11.75
CA ALA A 518 -12.05 7.70 13.03
C ALA A 518 -12.35 8.74 14.11
N GLU A 519 -12.28 10.03 13.80
CA GLU A 519 -12.63 11.13 14.72
C GLU A 519 -14.10 11.03 15.19
N LYS A 520 -15.04 10.85 14.24
CA LYS A 520 -16.46 10.67 14.57
C LYS A 520 -16.69 9.49 15.50
N TYR A 521 -16.01 8.36 15.22
CA TYR A 521 -16.13 7.18 16.06
C TYR A 521 -15.51 7.39 17.44
N CYS A 522 -14.32 7.98 17.56
CA CYS A 522 -13.66 8.24 18.85
C CYS A 522 -14.43 9.23 19.74
N ARG A 523 -15.29 10.05 19.15
CA ARG A 523 -16.22 10.92 19.88
C ARG A 523 -17.41 10.16 20.51
N SER A 524 -17.68 8.94 20.08
CA SER A 524 -18.83 8.16 20.53
C SER A 524 -18.61 7.51 21.90
N LEU A 525 -19.69 7.31 22.65
CA LEU A 525 -19.66 6.55 23.91
C LEU A 525 -19.20 5.10 23.72
N GLN A 526 -19.41 4.52 22.53
CA GLN A 526 -18.98 3.17 22.21
C GLN A 526 -17.44 3.04 22.14
N TYR A 527 -16.73 4.10 21.82
CA TYR A 527 -15.28 4.14 21.90
C TYR A 527 -14.79 4.23 23.34
N GLN A 528 -15.39 5.11 24.13
CA GLN A 528 -14.93 5.45 25.49
C GLN A 528 -15.25 4.39 26.54
N HIS A 529 -16.37 3.68 26.40
CA HIS A 529 -16.89 2.79 27.42
C HIS A 529 -17.12 1.35 26.95
N LYS A 530 -16.76 0.40 27.81
CA LYS A 530 -17.02 -1.02 27.61
C LYS A 530 -18.54 -1.28 27.59
N SER A 531 -19.01 -1.92 26.52
CA SER A 531 -20.42 -2.26 26.39
C SER A 531 -20.80 -3.44 27.28
N SER A 532 -21.82 -3.28 28.14
CA SER A 532 -22.34 -4.37 28.98
C SER A 532 -23.02 -5.52 28.24
N LYS A 533 -23.29 -5.35 26.92
CA LYS A 533 -24.00 -6.32 26.07
C LYS A 533 -23.07 -7.14 25.16
N GLY A 534 -21.77 -7.22 25.46
CA GLY A 534 -20.79 -8.00 24.65
C GLY A 534 -20.57 -7.46 23.24
N LYS A 535 -20.99 -6.23 22.92
CA LYS A 535 -20.76 -5.59 21.62
C LYS A 535 -19.32 -5.09 21.51
N SER A 536 -18.76 -5.11 20.30
CA SER A 536 -17.45 -4.53 20.01
C SER A 536 -17.40 -3.05 20.44
N TRP A 537 -16.36 -2.66 21.16
CA TRP A 537 -16.15 -1.33 21.71
C TRP A 537 -14.69 -0.90 21.59
N GLY A 538 -14.37 0.35 21.86
CA GLY A 538 -12.99 0.85 21.88
C GLY A 538 -12.28 0.62 20.55
N LEU A 539 -11.07 0.07 20.58
CA LEU A 539 -10.29 -0.19 19.38
C LEU A 539 -10.89 -1.25 18.46
N VAL A 540 -11.69 -2.20 18.97
CA VAL A 540 -12.21 -3.30 18.15
C VAL A 540 -12.99 -2.79 16.92
N LYS A 541 -13.85 -1.79 17.11
CA LYS A 541 -14.60 -1.19 15.99
C LYS A 541 -13.75 -0.20 15.19
N LEU A 542 -12.84 0.53 15.84
CA LEU A 542 -11.92 1.43 15.15
C LEU A 542 -11.03 0.68 14.14
N LEU A 543 -10.55 -0.50 14.53
CA LEU A 543 -9.64 -1.35 13.77
C LEU A 543 -10.37 -2.32 12.82
N ALA A 544 -11.70 -2.32 12.79
CA ALA A 544 -12.45 -3.14 11.85
C ALA A 544 -12.06 -2.78 10.41
N PRO A 545 -11.78 -3.77 9.53
CA PRO A 545 -11.53 -3.49 8.13
C PRO A 545 -12.73 -2.84 7.48
N HIS A 546 -12.54 -2.16 6.35
CA HIS A 546 -13.65 -1.81 5.49
C HIS A 546 -14.37 -3.10 5.09
N THR A 547 -15.58 -3.27 5.55
CA THR A 547 -16.46 -4.34 5.07
C THR A 547 -16.99 -3.92 3.70
N GLU A 548 -16.32 -4.36 2.65
CA GLU A 548 -16.96 -4.58 1.37
C GLU A 548 -17.74 -5.90 1.51
N GLY A 549 -19.01 -5.81 1.83
CA GLY A 549 -19.85 -7.00 1.90
C GLY A 549 -21.31 -6.67 2.18
N PRO A 550 -22.27 -7.26 1.46
CA PRO A 550 -23.68 -6.97 1.61
C PRO A 550 -24.26 -7.80 2.76
N SER A 551 -24.62 -7.17 3.86
CA SER A 551 -25.63 -7.76 4.73
C SER A 551 -26.44 -6.67 5.42
N GLY A 552 -27.73 -6.71 5.12
CA GLY A 552 -28.79 -5.82 5.46
C GLY A 552 -28.87 -5.30 6.89
N SER A 553 -29.01 -4.01 6.97
CA SER A 553 -30.04 -3.33 7.79
C SER A 553 -30.13 -1.88 7.31
N HIS A 554 -31.33 -1.44 7.12
CA HIS A 554 -31.79 -0.15 6.63
C HIS A 554 -30.94 1.06 7.05
N ASP A 555 -30.75 2.00 6.06
CA ASP A 555 -30.12 3.33 6.07
C ASP A 555 -28.63 3.40 5.76
N ALA A 556 -28.17 2.71 4.68
CA ALA A 556 -26.99 3.13 3.92
C ALA A 556 -27.48 3.69 2.58
N ILE A 557 -27.47 5.00 2.45
CA ILE A 557 -27.52 5.67 1.14
C ILE A 557 -26.37 5.07 0.32
N GLU A 558 -26.70 4.27 -0.64
CA GLU A 558 -25.80 3.68 -1.62
C GLU A 558 -25.02 4.83 -2.27
N LYS A 559 -23.72 4.94 -1.98
CA LYS A 559 -22.88 6.00 -2.56
C LYS A 559 -22.65 5.65 -4.02
N VAL A 560 -23.51 6.18 -4.87
CA VAL A 560 -23.46 5.99 -6.32
C VAL A 560 -22.12 6.57 -6.82
N PRO A 561 -21.37 5.86 -7.68
CA PRO A 561 -20.09 6.32 -8.21
C PRO A 561 -20.20 7.67 -8.91
N GLU A 562 -19.38 8.66 -8.51
CA GLU A 562 -19.43 10.03 -9.03
C GLU A 562 -18.09 10.46 -9.64
N ILE A 563 -18.15 11.11 -10.81
CA ILE A 563 -17.02 11.80 -11.43
C ILE A 563 -17.35 13.30 -11.49
N THR A 564 -16.39 14.13 -11.13
CA THR A 564 -16.58 15.58 -11.12
C THR A 564 -15.74 16.24 -12.22
N VAL A 565 -16.35 17.12 -13.03
CA VAL A 565 -15.70 17.99 -14.00
C VAL A 565 -15.79 19.43 -13.47
N PRO A 566 -14.70 20.04 -13.02
CA PRO A 566 -14.70 21.41 -12.51
C PRO A 566 -14.80 22.42 -13.67
N PHE A 567 -15.39 23.58 -13.41
CA PHE A 567 -15.32 24.72 -14.30
C PHE A 567 -13.90 25.33 -14.25
N ARG A 568 -13.28 25.48 -15.40
CA ARG A 568 -11.95 26.07 -15.54
C ARG A 568 -11.91 27.02 -16.71
N ALA A 569 -12.04 28.31 -16.42
CA ALA A 569 -12.07 29.34 -17.46
C ALA A 569 -10.76 29.44 -18.26
N ASP A 570 -9.62 29.11 -17.62
CA ASP A 570 -8.28 29.16 -18.22
C ASP A 570 -8.08 28.18 -19.39
N ILE A 571 -8.76 27.05 -19.38
CA ILE A 571 -8.63 25.99 -20.41
C ILE A 571 -9.64 26.11 -21.57
N LEU A 572 -10.68 26.96 -21.46
CA LEU A 572 -11.72 27.10 -22.49
C LEU A 572 -11.18 27.85 -23.72
N SER A 573 -11.74 27.55 -24.89
CA SER A 573 -11.43 28.29 -26.12
C SER A 573 -11.75 29.78 -25.96
N PRO A 574 -11.00 30.69 -26.64
CA PRO A 574 -11.23 32.13 -26.51
C PRO A 574 -12.65 32.55 -26.93
N SER A 575 -13.22 31.93 -27.98
CA SER A 575 -14.59 32.15 -28.44
C SER A 575 -15.61 31.78 -27.36
N PHE A 576 -15.52 30.59 -26.81
CA PHE A 576 -16.47 30.12 -25.80
C PHE A 576 -16.33 30.87 -24.47
N ARG A 577 -15.12 31.30 -24.11
CA ARG A 577 -14.89 32.17 -22.94
C ARG A 577 -15.59 33.52 -23.09
N THR A 578 -15.56 34.11 -24.29
CA THR A 578 -16.24 35.36 -24.56
C THR A 578 -17.76 35.19 -24.50
N GLU A 579 -18.27 34.10 -25.05
CA GLU A 579 -19.68 33.74 -25.00
C GLU A 579 -20.17 33.58 -23.55
N LEU A 580 -19.44 32.85 -22.71
CA LEU A 580 -19.75 32.69 -21.28
C LEU A 580 -19.71 34.02 -20.52
N SER A 581 -18.73 34.88 -20.83
CA SER A 581 -18.64 36.20 -20.21
C SER A 581 -19.82 37.12 -20.58
N SER A 582 -20.36 36.98 -21.78
CA SER A 582 -21.56 37.72 -22.22
C SER A 582 -22.85 37.16 -21.66
N ALA A 583 -22.89 35.93 -21.23
CA ALA A 583 -24.08 35.22 -20.72
C ALA A 583 -24.47 35.64 -19.28
N GLY A 584 -23.57 36.33 -18.53
CA GLY A 584 -23.87 36.76 -17.17
C GLY A 584 -24.27 35.62 -16.24
N GLU A 585 -25.40 35.71 -15.55
CA GLU A 585 -25.88 34.68 -14.62
C GLU A 585 -26.22 33.33 -15.30
N ALA A 586 -26.48 33.32 -16.62
CA ALA A 586 -26.75 32.12 -17.40
C ALA A 586 -25.49 31.31 -17.78
N PHE A 587 -24.27 31.75 -17.42
CA PHE A 587 -23.01 31.10 -17.80
C PHE A 587 -22.97 29.64 -17.36
N ARG A 588 -23.52 29.33 -16.18
CA ARG A 588 -23.56 27.96 -15.61
C ARG A 588 -24.34 27.00 -16.50
N VAL A 589 -25.50 27.44 -16.97
CA VAL A 589 -26.39 26.67 -17.84
C VAL A 589 -25.73 26.43 -19.19
N LEU A 590 -25.15 27.48 -19.77
CA LEU A 590 -24.46 27.40 -21.05
C LEU A 590 -23.24 26.49 -21.00
N TRP A 591 -22.40 26.66 -19.99
CA TRP A 591 -21.26 25.79 -19.75
C TRP A 591 -21.68 24.32 -19.53
N PHE A 592 -22.72 24.08 -18.73
CA PHE A 592 -23.22 22.74 -18.46
C PHE A 592 -23.75 22.06 -19.72
N LYS A 593 -24.49 22.78 -20.56
CA LYS A 593 -24.94 22.28 -21.89
C LYS A 593 -23.76 21.87 -22.77
N LYS A 594 -22.69 22.67 -22.78
CA LYS A 594 -21.48 22.34 -23.53
C LYS A 594 -20.75 21.11 -22.96
N VAL A 595 -20.71 20.95 -21.64
CA VAL A 595 -20.20 19.74 -20.99
C VAL A 595 -21.04 18.53 -21.41
N CYS A 596 -22.35 18.61 -21.38
CA CYS A 596 -23.26 17.54 -21.79
C CYS A 596 -23.03 17.10 -23.26
N SER A 597 -22.96 18.03 -24.17
CA SER A 597 -22.68 17.71 -25.61
C SER A 597 -21.28 17.10 -25.78
N THR A 598 -20.31 17.53 -24.97
CA THR A 598 -18.96 16.97 -24.98
C THR A 598 -18.94 15.54 -24.43
N LEU A 599 -19.76 15.24 -23.43
CA LEU A 599 -19.91 13.88 -22.90
C LEU A 599 -20.47 12.93 -23.95
N GLU A 600 -21.44 13.35 -24.71
CA GLU A 600 -22.00 12.57 -25.85
C GLU A 600 -20.93 12.23 -26.88
N VAL A 601 -20.08 13.19 -27.24
CA VAL A 601 -18.93 12.96 -28.13
C VAL A 601 -17.95 11.94 -27.53
N VAL A 602 -17.67 12.04 -26.21
CA VAL A 602 -16.76 11.09 -25.57
C VAL A 602 -17.32 9.69 -25.56
N PHE A 603 -18.58 9.51 -25.21
CA PHE A 603 -19.17 8.16 -25.14
C PHE A 603 -19.49 7.59 -26.53
N ASN A 604 -20.08 8.35 -27.41
CA ASN A 604 -20.51 7.85 -28.74
C ASN A 604 -19.33 7.76 -29.72
N ASP A 605 -18.52 8.82 -29.85
CA ASP A 605 -17.51 8.92 -30.90
C ASP A 605 -16.12 8.40 -30.48
N ILE A 606 -15.72 8.63 -29.22
CA ILE A 606 -14.40 8.23 -28.76
C ILE A 606 -14.41 6.83 -28.15
N LEU A 607 -15.37 6.53 -27.26
CA LEU A 607 -15.48 5.24 -26.60
C LEU A 607 -16.38 4.24 -27.33
N LYS A 608 -17.12 4.69 -28.37
CA LYS A 608 -18.01 3.84 -29.17
C LYS A 608 -19.04 3.09 -28.34
N CYS A 609 -19.59 3.75 -27.31
CA CYS A 609 -20.74 3.24 -26.57
C CYS A 609 -22.00 3.43 -27.40
N ALA A 610 -22.87 2.43 -27.46
CA ALA A 610 -24.18 2.54 -28.14
C ALA A 610 -25.22 3.13 -27.18
N PRO A 611 -26.04 4.11 -27.59
CA PRO A 611 -27.18 4.55 -26.78
C PRO A 611 -28.17 3.38 -26.60
N SER A 612 -28.64 3.17 -25.37
CA SER A 612 -29.65 2.17 -25.06
C SER A 612 -31.04 2.77 -25.31
N GLU A 613 -31.90 2.06 -26.02
CA GLU A 613 -33.30 2.49 -26.24
C GLU A 613 -34.04 2.60 -24.91
N HIS A 614 -34.86 3.65 -24.79
CA HIS A 614 -35.67 3.97 -23.63
C HIS A 614 -36.65 2.85 -23.30
N VAL A 615 -36.63 2.29 -22.13
CA VAL A 615 -37.80 1.73 -21.45
C VAL A 615 -38.43 2.89 -20.68
N GLU A 616 -39.51 3.47 -21.24
CA GLU A 616 -40.37 4.40 -20.51
C GLU A 616 -40.96 3.68 -19.30
N ILE A 617 -40.53 4.03 -18.09
CA ILE A 617 -41.24 3.70 -16.88
C ILE A 617 -42.25 4.83 -16.66
N SER A 618 -43.54 4.48 -16.85
CA SER A 618 -44.70 5.30 -16.61
C SER A 618 -44.64 6.01 -15.27
N GLN A 619 -44.93 7.32 -15.34
CA GLN A 619 -45.25 8.18 -14.21
C GLN A 619 -46.50 7.62 -13.47
N ASP A 620 -46.38 7.20 -12.25
CA ASP A 620 -47.52 7.05 -11.33
C ASP A 620 -47.84 8.42 -10.74
N GLN A 621 -48.93 8.97 -11.28
CA GLN A 621 -49.65 10.07 -10.68
C GLN A 621 -50.43 9.57 -9.48
N THR A 622 -50.15 10.11 -8.32
CA THR A 622 -51.06 10.08 -7.18
C THR A 622 -52.27 10.90 -7.44
N SER A 623 -53.41 10.26 -7.59
CA SER A 623 -54.73 10.91 -7.36
C SER A 623 -55.61 10.01 -6.48
N ALA A 624 -55.96 10.54 -5.34
CA ALA A 624 -56.97 10.01 -4.44
C ALA A 624 -58.31 9.91 -5.11
N LYS A 625 -59.02 8.79 -4.94
CA LYS A 625 -60.48 8.73 -4.83
C LYS A 625 -60.93 7.54 -3.98
N GLU A 626 -61.73 7.89 -2.97
CA GLU A 626 -62.57 7.02 -2.18
C GLU A 626 -63.46 6.14 -3.04
N ASP A 627 -63.72 4.87 -2.62
CA ASP A 627 -65.07 4.32 -2.44
C ASP A 627 -65.01 2.88 -1.91
N THR A 628 -65.56 2.77 -0.73
CA THR A 628 -66.42 1.71 -0.06
C THR A 628 -66.57 0.33 -0.72
N LYS A 629 -66.34 -0.74 0.05
CA LYS A 629 -67.28 -1.63 0.71
C LYS A 629 -66.67 -2.97 1.16
N ASP A 630 -66.95 -3.24 2.45
CA ASP A 630 -67.42 -4.44 3.14
C ASP A 630 -66.77 -5.83 2.85
N GLU A 631 -66.41 -6.49 3.85
CA GLU A 631 -66.93 -7.41 4.82
C GLU A 631 -65.84 -8.22 5.58
N GLU A 632 -65.90 -8.13 6.88
CA GLU A 632 -65.99 -9.17 7.91
C GLU A 632 -64.91 -10.30 7.93
N VAL A 633 -64.31 -10.75 9.02
CA VAL A 633 -64.78 -11.06 10.37
C VAL A 633 -63.58 -11.46 11.26
N ASN A 634 -63.57 -11.00 12.49
CA ASN A 634 -63.15 -11.61 13.79
C ASN A 634 -61.69 -12.07 14.00
N ASN A 635 -61.09 -11.91 15.13
CA ASN A 635 -61.51 -11.70 16.54
C ASN A 635 -60.29 -11.48 17.44
N ASN A 636 -60.46 -10.57 18.39
CA ASN A 636 -60.11 -10.63 19.83
C ASN A 636 -58.64 -10.70 20.27
N GLN A 637 -58.11 -9.94 21.17
CA GLN A 637 -58.51 -9.27 22.43
C GLN A 637 -57.31 -8.41 22.82
N SER A 638 -57.40 -7.11 23.03
CA SER A 638 -57.70 -6.37 24.32
C SER A 638 -56.54 -6.44 25.31
N LEU A 639 -56.08 -5.31 25.77
CA LEU A 639 -56.40 -4.36 26.83
C LEU A 639 -55.34 -3.28 26.82
N ASP A 640 -55.64 -2.00 26.61
CA ASP A 640 -55.96 -0.92 27.51
C ASP A 640 -54.88 -0.61 28.55
N ILE A 641 -54.41 0.60 28.73
CA ILE A 641 -54.99 1.86 29.26
C ILE A 641 -53.89 2.93 29.16
N SER A 642 -54.07 4.00 28.47
CA SER A 642 -54.55 5.36 28.74
C SER A 642 -53.57 6.35 29.37
N CYS A 643 -53.41 7.45 28.65
CA CYS A 643 -53.52 8.85 28.98
C CYS A 643 -52.60 9.51 30.02
N HIS A 644 -51.87 10.55 29.66
CA HIS A 644 -52.25 11.95 29.84
C HIS A 644 -51.16 12.91 29.39
N GLN A 645 -51.51 13.83 28.49
CA GLN A 645 -50.99 15.21 28.45
C GLN A 645 -51.94 16.08 29.32
N PRO A 646 -51.70 17.41 29.50
CA PRO A 646 -50.58 18.35 29.31
C PRO A 646 -50.34 19.26 30.53
N ILE A 647 -49.55 20.34 30.47
CA ILE A 647 -49.90 21.75 30.75
C ILE A 647 -48.62 22.60 30.95
N ALA A 648 -48.66 23.75 30.31
CA ALA A 648 -47.79 24.90 30.31
C ALA A 648 -47.72 25.68 31.62
N HIS A 649 -46.73 26.55 31.78
CA HIS A 649 -46.77 27.98 32.09
C HIS A 649 -45.36 28.51 32.38
N SER A 650 -44.92 29.53 31.63
CA SER A 650 -44.89 30.98 31.94
C SER A 650 -43.90 31.31 33.05
N GLY A 651 -43.00 32.17 32.95
CA GLY A 651 -42.87 33.47 32.40
C GLY A 651 -41.90 34.29 33.23
N ILE A 652 -41.47 35.39 32.67
CA ILE A 652 -41.23 36.71 33.30
C ILE A 652 -39.76 37.17 33.52
N LYS A 653 -39.42 38.11 32.68
CA LYS A 653 -38.90 39.52 32.80
C LYS A 653 -37.47 39.84 33.28
N ARG A 654 -36.90 40.59 32.37
CA ARG A 654 -36.01 41.80 32.42
C ARG A 654 -36.08 42.63 33.71
N PRO A 655 -35.17 43.63 34.01
CA PRO A 655 -34.77 44.71 33.09
C PRO A 655 -33.35 45.34 33.30
N LEU A 656 -32.89 46.14 32.32
CA LEU A 656 -32.46 47.59 32.32
C LEU A 656 -31.23 47.97 33.16
N ALA A 657 -30.36 48.92 32.81
CA ALA A 657 -30.38 50.11 31.97
C ALA A 657 -28.93 50.60 31.72
N MET A 658 -28.80 51.35 30.64
CA MET A 658 -28.33 52.75 30.42
C MET A 658 -26.85 53.09 30.80
N GLU A 659 -26.05 53.89 30.14
CA GLU A 659 -26.18 55.13 29.35
C GLU A 659 -24.85 55.36 28.61
N GLU A 660 -24.65 55.95 27.57
CA GLU A 660 -24.81 57.17 26.78
C GLU A 660 -23.63 57.44 25.90
N GLY A 661 -23.89 57.91 24.72
CA GLY A 661 -22.99 58.25 23.63
C GLY A 661 -22.27 59.60 23.79
N PRO A 662 -21.89 60.45 22.74
CA PRO A 662 -22.47 60.49 21.42
C PRO A 662 -21.48 60.81 20.23
N SER A 663 -22.08 60.77 19.04
CA SER A 663 -21.86 61.60 17.82
C SER A 663 -20.55 61.44 17.01
N SER A 664 -20.49 61.44 15.72
CA SER A 664 -21.24 61.93 14.59
C SER A 664 -20.48 61.46 13.33
N SER A 665 -20.91 61.10 12.17
CA SER A 665 -21.71 61.74 11.17
C SER A 665 -21.62 60.93 9.85
N SER A 666 -22.79 60.75 9.25
CA SER A 666 -23.14 60.77 7.81
C SER A 666 -22.59 59.73 6.84
N SER A 667 -23.37 58.72 6.55
CA SER A 667 -24.32 58.30 5.45
C SER A 667 -23.78 58.27 3.99
N PRO A 668 -24.38 57.51 3.01
CA PRO A 668 -25.60 56.75 3.09
C PRO A 668 -25.49 55.29 2.50
N GLN A 669 -26.27 54.45 3.09
CA GLN A 669 -27.25 53.49 2.56
C GLN A 669 -27.01 52.82 1.22
N GLY A 670 -26.83 51.50 1.33
CA GLY A 670 -27.38 50.54 0.41
C GLY A 670 -27.96 49.40 1.22
N LYS A 671 -29.26 49.38 1.40
CA LYS A 671 -30.04 48.25 1.88
C LYS A 671 -29.81 47.09 0.90
N ARG A 672 -28.97 46.10 1.25
CA ARG A 672 -29.04 44.80 0.62
C ARG A 672 -30.20 44.06 1.26
N MET A 673 -31.33 44.02 0.56
CA MET A 673 -32.34 43.03 0.71
C MET A 673 -31.66 41.64 0.69
N ARG A 674 -31.78 40.88 1.73
CA ARG A 674 -31.59 39.44 1.69
C ARG A 674 -32.72 38.87 0.81
N LEU A 675 -32.42 38.67 -0.46
CA LEU A 675 -33.22 37.76 -1.30
C LEU A 675 -32.97 36.36 -0.76
N GLU A 676 -34.00 35.70 -0.30
CA GLU A 676 -34.00 34.27 -0.09
C GLU A 676 -33.62 33.61 -1.40
N PRO A 677 -32.78 32.55 -1.40
CA PRO A 677 -32.46 31.85 -2.63
C PRO A 677 -33.75 31.24 -3.19
N SER A 678 -34.17 31.72 -4.35
CA SER A 678 -35.13 31.03 -5.19
C SER A 678 -34.64 29.59 -5.36
N ALA A 679 -35.52 28.61 -5.22
CA ALA A 679 -35.24 27.22 -5.46
C ALA A 679 -34.87 27.05 -6.96
N ASP A 680 -33.57 27.20 -7.27
CA ASP A 680 -32.99 26.81 -8.55
C ASP A 680 -33.09 25.28 -8.65
N TYR A 681 -34.01 24.81 -9.49
CA TYR A 681 -33.99 23.44 -9.97
C TYR A 681 -32.64 23.22 -10.66
N PRO A 682 -31.78 22.28 -10.17
CA PRO A 682 -30.54 22.03 -10.84
C PRO A 682 -30.82 21.52 -12.24
N GLU A 683 -30.19 22.10 -13.28
CA GLU A 683 -30.23 21.50 -14.61
C GLU A 683 -29.64 20.09 -14.52
N VAL A 684 -30.38 19.12 -15.00
CA VAL A 684 -30.04 17.69 -14.95
C VAL A 684 -30.16 17.12 -16.35
N ALA A 685 -29.17 16.32 -16.75
CA ALA A 685 -29.20 15.53 -17.96
C ALA A 685 -28.91 14.06 -17.63
N HIS A 686 -29.51 13.15 -18.41
CA HIS A 686 -29.31 11.72 -18.18
C HIS A 686 -29.24 10.95 -19.51
N TRP A 687 -28.41 9.91 -19.50
CA TRP A 687 -28.20 9.03 -20.64
C TRP A 687 -28.10 7.58 -20.18
N ASN A 688 -28.47 6.67 -21.12
CA ASN A 688 -28.22 5.24 -20.97
C ASN A 688 -27.32 4.79 -22.13
N TRP A 689 -26.21 4.12 -21.79
CA TRP A 689 -25.27 3.58 -22.78
C TRP A 689 -25.02 2.10 -22.58
N THR A 690 -24.66 1.45 -23.66
CA THR A 690 -24.22 0.05 -23.70
C THR A 690 -22.80 0.00 -24.24
N GLN A 691 -21.89 -0.71 -23.57
CA GLN A 691 -20.55 -1.02 -24.03
C GLN A 691 -20.35 -2.54 -24.09
N ILE A 692 -19.95 -3.05 -25.28
CA ILE A 692 -19.79 -4.50 -25.53
C ILE A 692 -18.32 -4.92 -25.67
N HIS A 693 -17.38 -3.96 -25.73
CA HIS A 693 -15.96 -4.21 -25.88
C HIS A 693 -15.16 -3.73 -24.65
N PRO A 694 -14.05 -4.37 -24.28
CA PRO A 694 -13.23 -3.94 -23.15
C PRO A 694 -12.33 -2.74 -23.50
N VAL A 695 -12.96 -1.62 -23.92
CA VAL A 695 -12.28 -0.42 -24.45
C VAL A 695 -11.34 0.25 -23.45
N TRP A 696 -11.40 -0.10 -22.18
CA TRP A 696 -10.49 0.35 -21.12
C TRP A 696 -9.20 -0.45 -21.03
N ALA A 697 -9.16 -1.66 -21.62
CA ALA A 697 -8.04 -2.58 -21.46
C ALA A 697 -6.88 -2.29 -22.43
N GLY A 698 -5.63 -2.28 -21.94
CA GLY A 698 -4.43 -2.24 -22.79
C GLY A 698 -4.12 -0.93 -23.51
N ARG A 699 -4.92 0.15 -23.36
CA ARG A 699 -4.83 1.44 -24.07
C ARG A 699 -3.43 2.03 -24.14
N ARG A 700 -2.64 1.98 -23.04
CA ARG A 700 -1.27 2.55 -23.01
C ARG A 700 -0.33 1.87 -23.99
N LYS A 701 -0.45 0.55 -24.15
CA LYS A 701 0.38 -0.24 -25.07
C LYS A 701 -0.01 0.08 -26.52
N ILE A 702 -1.28 0.09 -26.82
CA ILE A 702 -1.83 0.37 -28.15
C ILE A 702 -1.49 1.80 -28.59
N ARG A 703 -1.66 2.79 -27.73
CA ARG A 703 -1.28 4.18 -28.00
C ARG A 703 0.21 4.31 -28.38
N ARG A 704 1.11 3.59 -27.70
CA ARG A 704 2.55 3.59 -28.03
C ARG A 704 2.82 2.98 -29.40
N VAL A 705 2.09 1.94 -29.78
CA VAL A 705 2.20 1.32 -31.11
C VAL A 705 1.71 2.30 -32.18
N LEU A 706 0.53 2.89 -32.01
CA LEU A 706 -0.05 3.82 -32.98
C LEU A 706 0.77 5.11 -33.15
N LEU A 707 1.43 5.58 -32.09
CA LEU A 707 2.35 6.73 -32.17
C LEU A 707 3.65 6.41 -32.91
N LYS A 708 4.16 5.17 -32.79
CA LYS A 708 5.37 4.75 -33.53
C LYS A 708 5.13 4.53 -35.01
N THR A 709 3.92 4.12 -35.39
CA THR A 709 3.56 3.91 -36.81
C THR A 709 3.21 5.19 -37.56
N SER A 710 3.04 6.31 -36.87
CA SER A 710 2.70 7.61 -37.48
C SER A 710 3.91 8.50 -37.80
N ASP A 711 5.14 8.07 -37.53
CA ASP A 711 6.37 8.89 -37.73
C ASP A 711 6.91 8.91 -39.17
N GLU A 712 6.30 8.18 -40.14
CA GLU A 712 6.84 8.16 -41.50
C GLU A 712 6.07 8.95 -42.57
N THR A 713 4.84 9.40 -42.33
CA THR A 713 4.15 10.33 -43.27
C THR A 713 3.05 11.11 -42.57
N SER A 714 3.23 12.43 -42.44
CA SER A 714 2.25 13.47 -42.05
C SER A 714 1.88 13.47 -40.53
N LYS A 715 2.13 14.62 -39.88
CA LYS A 715 1.54 14.99 -38.59
C LYS A 715 0.03 14.80 -38.67
N PRO A 716 -0.63 14.07 -37.74
CA PRO A 716 -2.09 13.96 -37.77
C PRO A 716 -2.70 15.33 -37.47
N GLU A 717 -3.39 15.89 -38.40
CA GLU A 717 -4.34 16.99 -38.18
C GLU A 717 -5.49 16.44 -37.33
N GLY A 718 -5.39 16.57 -36.01
CA GLY A 718 -6.45 16.15 -35.11
C GLY A 718 -5.92 15.64 -33.76
N GLY A 719 -5.63 16.50 -32.86
CA GLY A 719 -5.11 16.33 -31.50
C GLY A 719 -5.49 15.06 -30.73
N CYS A 720 -5.33 15.08 -29.41
CA CYS A 720 -5.47 13.95 -28.45
C CYS A 720 -6.78 13.14 -28.61
N SER A 721 -7.90 13.75 -29.00
CA SER A 721 -9.20 13.06 -29.22
C SER A 721 -9.17 12.09 -30.39
N SER A 722 -8.49 12.42 -31.48
CA SER A 722 -8.33 11.56 -32.65
C SER A 722 -7.50 10.30 -32.32
N ILE A 723 -6.44 10.45 -31.50
CA ILE A 723 -5.62 9.30 -31.08
C ILE A 723 -6.43 8.35 -30.19
N GLU A 724 -7.23 8.88 -29.26
CA GLU A 724 -8.04 8.07 -28.36
C GLU A 724 -9.17 7.31 -29.10
N SER A 725 -9.79 7.93 -30.08
CA SER A 725 -10.77 7.25 -30.95
C SER A 725 -10.11 6.12 -31.77
N ARG A 726 -8.91 6.35 -32.32
CA ARG A 726 -8.13 5.31 -33.02
C ARG A 726 -7.71 4.16 -32.09
N VAL A 727 -7.34 4.47 -30.83
CA VAL A 727 -7.04 3.44 -29.81
C VAL A 727 -8.28 2.59 -29.54
N THR A 728 -9.46 3.21 -29.42
CA THR A 728 -10.71 2.49 -29.21
C THR A 728 -11.04 1.62 -30.41
N GLN A 729 -10.92 2.17 -31.61
CA GLN A 729 -11.17 1.44 -32.86
C GLN A 729 -10.26 0.22 -32.98
N TYR A 730 -8.96 0.37 -32.67
CA TYR A 730 -8.01 -0.74 -32.67
C TYR A 730 -8.41 -1.86 -31.67
N ILE A 731 -8.91 -1.48 -30.48
CA ILE A 731 -9.37 -2.47 -29.48
C ILE A 731 -10.59 -3.23 -30.03
N ILE A 732 -11.54 -2.53 -30.64
CA ILE A 732 -12.77 -3.13 -31.21
C ILE A 732 -12.43 -4.10 -32.34
N GLU A 733 -11.57 -3.70 -33.26
CA GLU A 733 -11.17 -4.52 -34.43
C GLU A 733 -10.39 -5.78 -34.04
N ASN A 734 -9.64 -5.74 -32.92
CA ASN A 734 -8.87 -6.86 -32.40
C ASN A 734 -9.58 -7.66 -31.29
N ASP A 735 -10.80 -7.30 -30.95
CA ASP A 735 -11.61 -8.06 -30.00
C ASP A 735 -12.31 -9.23 -30.70
N SER A 736 -11.67 -10.39 -30.69
CA SER A 736 -12.18 -11.61 -31.32
C SER A 736 -13.35 -12.27 -30.57
N ASN A 737 -13.74 -11.72 -29.42
CA ASN A 737 -14.82 -12.31 -28.60
C ASN A 737 -15.53 -11.21 -27.80
N PRO A 738 -16.47 -10.45 -28.42
CA PRO A 738 -17.25 -9.47 -27.69
C PRO A 738 -17.98 -10.17 -26.55
N LYS A 739 -17.62 -9.78 -25.33
CA LYS A 739 -18.14 -10.37 -24.11
C LYS A 739 -19.43 -9.65 -23.69
N GLU A 740 -20.05 -10.19 -22.64
CA GLU A 740 -21.28 -9.71 -22.05
C GLU A 740 -21.34 -8.18 -21.93
N LYS A 741 -22.48 -7.63 -22.29
CA LYS A 741 -22.75 -6.17 -22.37
C LYS A 741 -22.64 -5.55 -20.98
N VAL A 742 -22.03 -4.37 -20.90
CA VAL A 742 -22.13 -3.47 -19.73
C VAL A 742 -23.11 -2.37 -20.09
N GLN A 743 -24.28 -2.35 -19.47
CA GLN A 743 -25.25 -1.26 -19.58
C GLN A 743 -25.17 -0.38 -18.35
N PHE A 744 -25.16 0.94 -18.57
CA PHE A 744 -25.03 1.89 -17.47
C PHE A 744 -25.76 3.19 -17.77
N ARG A 745 -26.25 3.80 -16.71
CA ARG A 745 -26.87 5.12 -16.70
C ARG A 745 -25.89 6.16 -16.17
N VAL A 746 -25.89 7.34 -16.78
CA VAL A 746 -25.16 8.52 -16.32
C VAL A 746 -26.14 9.65 -16.09
N ASP A 747 -26.18 10.16 -14.88
CA ASP A 747 -26.95 11.35 -14.51
C ASP A 747 -25.94 12.50 -14.25
N ALA A 748 -26.13 13.63 -14.94
CA ALA A 748 -25.28 14.80 -14.80
C ALA A 748 -26.07 15.96 -14.17
N ALA A 749 -25.46 16.68 -13.25
CA ALA A 749 -26.02 17.87 -12.62
C ALA A 749 -24.95 18.94 -12.42
N VAL A 750 -25.30 20.23 -12.63
CA VAL A 750 -24.41 21.34 -12.31
C VAL A 750 -24.57 21.77 -10.84
N ARG A 751 -23.44 21.90 -10.11
CA ARG A 751 -23.40 22.30 -8.71
C ARG A 751 -22.37 23.42 -8.49
N GLY A 752 -22.55 24.20 -7.45
CA GLY A 752 -21.65 25.31 -7.08
C GLY A 752 -22.00 26.63 -7.75
N SER A 753 -21.28 27.70 -7.46
CA SER A 753 -21.43 29.05 -8.02
C SER A 753 -20.06 29.60 -8.39
N ASP A 754 -20.01 30.49 -9.34
CA ASP A 754 -18.80 31.17 -9.82
C ASP A 754 -17.65 30.20 -10.12
N GLU A 755 -16.46 30.45 -9.63
CA GLU A 755 -15.27 29.59 -9.79
C GLU A 755 -15.42 28.20 -9.16
N CYS A 756 -16.39 27.99 -8.25
CA CYS A 756 -16.69 26.71 -7.63
C CYS A 756 -17.69 25.88 -8.45
N THR A 757 -18.12 26.35 -9.62
CA THR A 757 -19.04 25.61 -10.51
C THR A 757 -18.41 24.31 -11.00
N LYS A 758 -19.17 23.23 -10.95
CA LYS A 758 -18.74 21.90 -11.39
C LYS A 758 -19.91 21.08 -11.91
N ALA A 759 -19.69 20.25 -12.92
CA ALA A 759 -20.61 19.19 -13.32
C ALA A 759 -20.28 17.93 -12.50
N VAL A 760 -21.29 17.36 -11.88
CA VAL A 760 -21.22 16.10 -11.14
C VAL A 760 -21.94 15.04 -11.96
N LEU A 761 -21.20 14.00 -12.32
CA LEU A 761 -21.66 12.87 -13.15
C LEU A 761 -21.81 11.66 -12.25
N THR A 762 -23.00 11.15 -12.13
CA THR A 762 -23.33 10.00 -11.29
C THR A 762 -23.54 8.78 -12.18
N PHE A 763 -22.86 7.67 -11.90
CA PHE A 763 -22.85 6.47 -12.71
C PHE A 763 -23.55 5.31 -12.01
N LYS A 764 -24.40 4.59 -12.72
CA LYS A 764 -25.11 3.42 -12.21
C LYS A 764 -25.11 2.31 -13.26
N ALA A 765 -24.60 1.11 -12.89
CA ALA A 765 -24.80 -0.06 -13.73
C ALA A 765 -26.29 -0.41 -13.77
N THR A 766 -26.82 -0.62 -14.97
CA THR A 766 -28.19 -1.09 -15.18
C THR A 766 -28.23 -2.56 -15.56
N ASP A 767 -27.20 -3.05 -16.27
CA ASP A 767 -26.98 -4.47 -16.55
C ASP A 767 -25.48 -4.75 -16.69
N ASP A 768 -24.94 -5.63 -15.83
CA ASP A 768 -23.51 -5.99 -15.77
C ASP A 768 -23.33 -7.41 -15.23
N PRO A 769 -23.76 -8.43 -15.98
CA PRO A 769 -23.71 -9.81 -15.51
C PRO A 769 -22.29 -10.33 -15.29
N ALA A 770 -21.29 -9.73 -15.91
CA ALA A 770 -19.88 -10.12 -15.79
C ALA A 770 -19.07 -9.32 -14.77
N GLY A 771 -19.67 -8.29 -14.15
CA GLY A 771 -18.97 -7.43 -13.16
C GLY A 771 -17.89 -6.52 -13.75
N HIS A 772 -17.99 -6.14 -15.01
CA HIS A 772 -17.00 -5.30 -15.71
C HIS A 772 -17.20 -3.79 -15.49
N PHE A 773 -18.35 -3.38 -14.98
CA PHE A 773 -18.67 -1.97 -14.76
C PHE A 773 -17.68 -1.29 -13.84
N GLN A 774 -17.22 -1.97 -12.81
CA GLN A 774 -16.26 -1.41 -11.86
C GLN A 774 -14.93 -1.07 -12.53
N ASP A 775 -14.39 -1.96 -13.38
CA ASP A 775 -13.15 -1.73 -14.12
C ASP A 775 -13.32 -0.60 -15.16
N PHE A 776 -14.47 -0.57 -15.82
CA PHE A 776 -14.81 0.48 -16.76
C PHE A 776 -14.96 1.84 -16.06
N PHE A 777 -15.67 1.90 -14.94
CA PHE A 777 -15.79 3.12 -14.13
C PHE A 777 -14.42 3.62 -13.64
N HIS A 778 -13.57 2.72 -13.18
CA HIS A 778 -12.21 3.08 -12.73
C HIS A 778 -11.37 3.70 -13.86
N PHE A 779 -11.54 3.22 -15.08
CA PHE A 779 -10.94 3.86 -16.25
C PHE A 779 -11.56 5.24 -16.52
N LEU A 780 -12.88 5.37 -16.49
CA LEU A 780 -13.60 6.63 -16.72
C LEU A 780 -13.21 7.70 -15.71
N ASP A 781 -13.03 7.37 -14.44
CA ASP A 781 -12.63 8.30 -13.37
C ASP A 781 -11.34 9.08 -13.70
N SER A 782 -10.39 8.43 -14.37
CA SER A 782 -9.14 9.07 -14.79
C SER A 782 -9.16 9.65 -16.21
N PHE A 783 -10.01 9.12 -17.08
CA PHE A 783 -10.05 9.43 -18.51
C PHE A 783 -11.02 10.58 -18.84
N LEU A 784 -12.24 10.51 -18.28
CA LEU A 784 -13.35 11.37 -18.66
C LEU A 784 -13.09 12.87 -18.38
N PRO A 785 -12.63 13.29 -17.19
CA PRO A 785 -12.37 14.70 -16.92
C PRO A 785 -11.36 15.31 -17.90
N LYS A 786 -10.26 14.60 -18.16
CA LYS A 786 -9.20 15.06 -19.08
C LYS A 786 -9.69 15.17 -20.52
N MET A 787 -10.56 14.24 -20.94
CA MET A 787 -11.07 14.21 -22.30
C MET A 787 -12.08 15.34 -22.52
N VAL A 788 -12.96 15.58 -21.55
CA VAL A 788 -13.91 16.71 -21.55
C VAL A 788 -13.14 18.04 -21.57
N GLU A 789 -12.14 18.22 -20.71
CA GLU A 789 -11.28 19.42 -20.72
C GLU A 789 -10.60 19.63 -22.08
N THR A 790 -10.04 18.57 -22.67
CA THR A 790 -9.37 18.63 -23.97
C THR A 790 -10.33 19.04 -25.11
N LEU A 791 -11.57 18.57 -25.08
CA LEU A 791 -12.58 18.90 -26.09
C LEU A 791 -13.15 20.32 -25.89
N LEU A 792 -13.37 20.73 -24.62
CA LEU A 792 -13.80 22.10 -24.31
C LEU A 792 -12.75 23.16 -24.70
N ALA A 793 -11.47 22.81 -24.64
CA ALA A 793 -10.37 23.67 -25.10
C ALA A 793 -10.34 23.88 -26.64
N LYS A 794 -10.90 22.91 -27.38
CA LYS A 794 -10.91 22.90 -28.87
C LYS A 794 -12.23 23.31 -29.50
N SER A 795 -13.28 23.48 -28.72
CA SER A 795 -14.57 23.87 -29.27
C SER A 795 -14.51 25.30 -29.80
N GLU A 796 -14.54 25.46 -31.12
CA GLU A 796 -14.80 26.71 -31.82
C GLU A 796 -16.19 27.22 -31.54
#